data_5a9d87bc123067f99d8dbde189890056
#
_entry.id   5a9d87bc123067f99d8dbde189890056
#
_cell.length_a   1.000
_cell.length_b   1.000
_cell.length_c   1.000
_cell.angle_alpha   90.00
_cell.angle_beta   90.00
_cell.angle_gamma   90.00
#
_symmetry.space_group_name_H-M   'P 1'
#
loop_
_entity.id
_entity.type
_entity.pdbx_description
1 polymer ?
#
loop_
_entity_poly.entity_id
_entity_poly.type
_entity_poly.pdbx_seq_one_letter_code
_entity_poly.pdbx_strand_id
1 'polypeptide(L)'
;MQFLWPYCVILAMNRYVILICATVLSLLPTSLNAQTFTLQGRVTDEKMSPIELATVSVLSQGKVTLTSLKGEFSLTLHSADSVVVKFSMIGYKTKTRVLRNPRGKQTLQVVLHEGDNTLGEVSITEMRRQTGQTQELKKDANKLAPTASGNAVEELIQAQAGVSTHNELSSQYNVRGGAFDENSVYINNVEVYRPFLVRSGQQEGLSVINPDLVEKIGFSTGGYAAKYGDKMSSALDITYKRPTQFEGSLSFSLLGGSAYVALGSKTFSWSNAVRYKTTKYLLGSLETKGEYSPNFLDYQTYLSYIPNKRWQIDFIGNISNNQFNFTPADRETKFGTMQSVRSFKVYFDGQEKDLFRTYFGSLSIKRNFGDATSLALVASAFQTKEKETYDLQGQYWLTQTETSENLGVGTYFQHARNFLQARVTSLKLVYAHKSKQHEVESGVTLKREHIEERSHEYEMRDSSGYSIPHTGTDLHLIYSLRARNQLDANRIEAYAQDTYRFGGKNENTRYTLNYGIRMSHWGFNKETIVSPRVSLGIVPAFNTNLTLRFAAGLYYQAPFFKELRDTSTVNNETSVTLNKKIKSQRSLHLIAGMDYRFNVSGRPFKLTGELYYKALGNLVPYSVNNVKVVYYGDNLSNGHAAGIDLKLYGEFVPGTDSWISLSLMNTRMTLNGKSLPLPTDQRYSVNMFFTDYFPGTDRWKMSLKLAFADGLPFSAPHRQLESHSFRAPAYKRADIGMSYRLLNNERREKTSPFKNIWLGVDCLNLFGINNVNSYFWITDVTNQQYAVPNYLTGRLINVRALFEF
;
A
#
# COMPACT_ATOMS: atom_id res chain seq x y z
N MET A 1 12.57 49.53 27.41
CA MET A 1 11.73 48.94 28.47
C MET A 1 10.65 48.07 27.83
N GLN A 2 11.06 47.05 27.00
CA GLN A 2 10.16 46.13 26.28
C GLN A 2 10.90 44.82 25.91
N PHE A 3 11.42 44.08 26.91
CA PHE A 3 12.09 42.76 26.64
C PHE A 3 12.01 41.79 27.83
N LEU A 4 11.02 41.95 28.73
CA LEU A 4 10.91 41.07 29.90
C LEU A 4 9.61 40.26 30.03
N TRP A 5 8.74 40.30 29.06
CA TRP A 5 7.44 39.60 29.13
C TRP A 5 7.37 38.13 28.68
N PRO A 6 8.25 37.57 27.83
CA PRO A 6 8.17 36.15 27.51
C PRO A 6 8.73 35.20 28.60
N TYR A 7 9.63 35.67 29.47
CA TYR A 7 10.23 34.79 30.49
C TYR A 7 9.35 34.51 31.70
N CYS A 8 8.46 35.39 32.06
CA CYS A 8 7.55 35.18 33.20
C CYS A 8 6.45 34.13 32.90
N VAL A 9 5.99 34.02 31.66
CA VAL A 9 4.96 33.04 31.27
C VAL A 9 5.52 31.62 31.22
N ILE A 10 6.76 31.45 30.80
CA ILE A 10 7.44 30.13 30.74
C ILE A 10 7.78 29.61 32.16
N LEU A 11 8.13 30.50 33.11
CA LEU A 11 8.37 30.12 34.48
C LEU A 11 7.08 29.80 35.27
N ALA A 12 5.97 30.43 34.96
CA ALA A 12 4.67 30.11 35.54
C ALA A 12 4.14 28.77 35.03
N MET A 13 4.28 28.47 33.74
CA MET A 13 3.90 27.17 33.17
C MET A 13 4.70 25.99 33.74
N ASN A 14 6.00 26.16 34.01
CA ASN A 14 6.80 25.10 34.63
C ASN A 14 6.39 24.80 36.09
N ARG A 15 5.92 25.75 36.83
CA ARG A 15 5.42 25.52 38.21
C ARG A 15 4.08 24.75 38.21
N TYR A 16 3.18 25.02 37.29
CA TYR A 16 1.91 24.30 37.20
C TYR A 16 2.09 22.86 36.67
N VAL A 17 3.02 22.64 35.75
CA VAL A 17 3.37 21.30 35.26
C VAL A 17 4.00 20.45 36.36
N ILE A 18 4.87 21.03 37.19
CA ILE A 18 5.47 20.35 38.36
C ILE A 18 4.41 20.06 39.44
N LEU A 19 3.47 20.96 39.68
CA LEU A 19 2.38 20.72 40.63
C LEU A 19 1.39 19.66 40.17
N ILE A 20 1.07 19.63 38.88
CA ILE A 20 0.22 18.60 38.25
C ILE A 20 0.93 17.24 38.26
N CYS A 21 2.24 17.18 37.99
CA CYS A 21 3.02 15.94 38.13
C CYS A 21 3.12 15.47 39.59
N ALA A 22 3.25 16.36 40.55
CA ALA A 22 3.30 16.02 41.98
C ALA A 22 1.94 15.54 42.51
N THR A 23 0.83 16.11 42.07
CA THR A 23 -0.53 15.63 42.43
C THR A 23 -0.90 14.32 41.75
N VAL A 24 -0.42 14.05 40.52
CA VAL A 24 -0.60 12.75 39.85
C VAL A 24 0.25 11.66 40.51
N LEU A 25 1.41 11.99 41.08
CA LEU A 25 2.26 11.01 41.78
C LEU A 25 1.73 10.62 43.18
N SER A 26 0.90 11.47 43.83
CA SER A 26 0.28 11.16 45.12
C SER A 26 -0.99 10.32 45.06
N LEU A 27 -1.47 9.98 43.87
CA LEU A 27 -2.64 9.13 43.64
C LEU A 27 -2.29 7.69 43.23
N LEU A 28 -1.08 7.24 43.57
CA LEU A 28 -0.73 5.82 43.38
C LEU A 28 -1.53 4.98 44.42
N PRO A 29 -2.41 4.08 43.94
CA PRO A 29 -3.12 3.22 44.87
C PRO A 29 -2.13 2.27 45.55
N THR A 30 -2.20 2.22 46.86
CA THR A 30 -1.53 1.19 47.68
C THR A 30 -1.90 -0.19 47.12
N SER A 31 -0.91 -0.95 46.72
CA SER A 31 -1.04 -2.33 46.21
C SER A 31 -1.73 -3.21 47.28
N LEU A 32 -3.04 -3.47 47.10
CA LEU A 32 -3.70 -4.61 47.69
C LEU A 32 -3.04 -5.88 47.09
N ASN A 33 -2.40 -6.69 47.94
CA ASN A 33 -1.87 -7.99 47.55
C ASN A 33 -3.01 -8.90 47.07
N ALA A 34 -3.32 -8.89 45.80
CA ALA A 34 -4.26 -9.82 45.22
C ALA A 34 -3.65 -11.22 45.21
N GLN A 35 -4.30 -12.19 45.84
CA GLN A 35 -3.91 -13.58 45.80
C GLN A 35 -3.78 -14.04 44.34
N THR A 36 -2.65 -14.64 43.97
CA THR A 36 -2.43 -15.18 42.63
C THR A 36 -2.66 -16.68 42.62
N PHE A 37 -3.14 -17.20 41.46
CA PHE A 37 -3.23 -18.62 41.19
C PHE A 37 -2.58 -18.93 39.83
N THR A 38 -2.14 -20.18 39.68
CA THR A 38 -1.58 -20.65 38.42
C THR A 38 -2.58 -21.53 37.67
N LEU A 39 -2.99 -21.07 36.48
CA LEU A 39 -3.81 -21.84 35.55
C LEU A 39 -2.90 -22.56 34.56
N GLN A 40 -2.96 -23.87 34.50
CA GLN A 40 -2.23 -24.69 33.54
C GLN A 40 -3.17 -25.68 32.86
N GLY A 41 -2.77 -26.23 31.72
CA GLY A 41 -3.60 -27.24 31.07
C GLY A 41 -3.12 -27.60 29.69
N ARG A 42 -3.98 -28.34 28.98
CA ARG A 42 -3.71 -28.79 27.63
C ARG A 42 -4.92 -28.51 26.72
N VAL A 43 -4.65 -28.06 25.49
CA VAL A 43 -5.64 -27.84 24.44
C VAL A 43 -5.45 -28.89 23.36
N THR A 44 -6.52 -29.62 23.01
CA THR A 44 -6.51 -30.67 21.99
C THR A 44 -7.67 -30.48 21.00
N ASP A 45 -7.61 -31.15 19.86
CA ASP A 45 -8.72 -31.31 18.93
C ASP A 45 -9.65 -32.47 19.37
N GLU A 46 -10.68 -32.77 18.57
CA GLU A 46 -11.61 -33.86 18.79
C GLU A 46 -10.94 -35.25 18.75
N LYS A 47 -9.79 -35.37 18.09
CA LYS A 47 -9.00 -36.60 17.98
C LYS A 47 -7.93 -36.70 19.06
N MET A 48 -8.01 -35.84 20.09
CA MET A 48 -7.02 -35.72 21.17
C MET A 48 -5.62 -35.31 20.71
N SER A 49 -5.47 -34.83 19.47
CA SER A 49 -4.20 -34.28 18.99
C SER A 49 -3.95 -32.91 19.61
N PRO A 50 -2.72 -32.59 20.03
CA PRO A 50 -2.43 -31.31 20.65
C PRO A 50 -2.57 -30.16 19.64
N ILE A 51 -3.22 -29.09 20.05
CA ILE A 51 -3.33 -27.87 19.27
C ILE A 51 -2.23 -26.91 19.71
N GLU A 52 -1.26 -26.71 18.83
CA GLU A 52 -0.18 -25.76 19.01
C GLU A 52 -0.66 -24.33 18.70
N LEU A 53 -0.07 -23.33 19.38
CA LEU A 53 -0.36 -21.91 19.16
C LEU A 53 -1.82 -21.50 19.42
N ALA A 54 -2.61 -22.33 20.06
CA ALA A 54 -3.91 -21.90 20.52
C ALA A 54 -3.75 -20.78 21.56
N THR A 55 -4.48 -19.72 21.35
CA THR A 55 -4.48 -18.56 22.26
C THR A 55 -5.32 -18.86 23.48
N VAL A 56 -4.73 -18.74 24.67
CA VAL A 56 -5.40 -18.81 25.96
C VAL A 56 -5.40 -17.41 26.57
N SER A 57 -6.55 -16.77 26.67
CA SER A 57 -6.66 -15.38 27.10
C SER A 57 -7.63 -15.21 28.26
N VAL A 58 -7.28 -14.29 29.16
CA VAL A 58 -8.11 -13.81 30.27
C VAL A 58 -8.23 -12.30 30.12
N LEU A 59 -9.26 -11.87 29.40
CA LEU A 59 -9.43 -10.47 29.02
C LEU A 59 -9.57 -9.54 30.24
N SER A 60 -10.27 -10.01 31.31
CA SER A 60 -10.45 -9.23 32.55
C SER A 60 -9.14 -8.89 33.27
N GLN A 61 -8.06 -9.63 32.98
CA GLN A 61 -6.73 -9.42 33.59
C GLN A 61 -5.64 -9.08 32.58
N GLY A 62 -6.01 -8.90 31.30
CA GLY A 62 -5.06 -8.59 30.23
C GLY A 62 -3.98 -9.67 30.01
N LYS A 63 -4.21 -10.90 30.45
CA LYS A 63 -3.24 -12.00 30.37
C LYS A 63 -3.53 -12.90 29.18
N VAL A 64 -2.49 -13.18 28.41
CA VAL A 64 -2.54 -14.06 27.24
C VAL A 64 -1.34 -14.97 27.22
N THR A 65 -1.54 -16.23 26.87
CA THR A 65 -0.47 -17.19 26.58
C THR A 65 -0.86 -18.05 25.39
N LEU A 66 0.10 -18.78 24.83
CA LEU A 66 -0.11 -19.72 23.73
C LEU A 66 0.22 -21.12 24.18
N THR A 67 -0.43 -22.10 23.56
CA THR A 67 -0.11 -23.50 23.80
C THR A 67 1.21 -23.89 23.14
N SER A 68 1.95 -24.80 23.80
CA SER A 68 3.17 -25.42 23.32
C SER A 68 2.91 -26.41 22.16
N LEU A 69 3.98 -26.99 21.56
CA LEU A 69 3.88 -28.09 20.60
C LEU A 69 3.06 -29.27 21.12
N LYS A 70 3.05 -29.49 22.44
CA LYS A 70 2.24 -30.52 23.11
C LYS A 70 0.82 -30.03 23.46
N GLY A 71 0.44 -28.84 23.04
CA GLY A 71 -0.85 -28.21 23.36
C GLY A 71 -0.93 -27.67 24.79
N GLU A 72 0.17 -27.65 25.57
CA GLU A 72 0.19 -27.27 26.98
C GLU A 72 0.28 -25.75 27.14
N PHE A 73 -0.31 -25.21 28.20
CA PHE A 73 -0.25 -23.78 28.54
C PHE A 73 -0.11 -23.60 30.04
N SER A 74 0.46 -22.47 30.46
CA SER A 74 0.53 -22.05 31.87
C SER A 74 0.40 -20.54 31.96
N LEU A 75 -0.41 -20.06 32.90
CA LEU A 75 -0.71 -18.65 33.09
C LEU A 75 -0.89 -18.33 34.58
N THR A 76 -0.17 -17.32 35.07
CA THR A 76 -0.35 -16.82 36.44
C THR A 76 -1.33 -15.67 36.44
N LEU A 77 -2.39 -15.80 37.23
CA LEU A 77 -3.54 -14.91 37.25
C LEU A 77 -3.85 -14.43 38.67
N HIS A 78 -4.52 -13.30 38.80
CA HIS A 78 -5.04 -12.84 40.07
C HIS A 78 -6.36 -13.55 40.38
N SER A 79 -6.57 -13.95 41.62
CA SER A 79 -7.82 -14.54 42.08
C SER A 79 -8.92 -13.48 42.07
N ALA A 80 -10.09 -13.87 41.55
CA ALA A 80 -11.30 -13.07 41.54
C ALA A 80 -12.50 -14.02 41.70
N ASP A 81 -13.66 -13.49 42.03
CA ASP A 81 -14.89 -14.31 42.22
C ASP A 81 -15.23 -15.17 40.99
N SER A 82 -14.90 -14.63 39.80
CA SER A 82 -14.97 -15.38 38.57
C SER A 82 -13.87 -14.93 37.60
N VAL A 83 -13.20 -15.89 36.96
CA VAL A 83 -12.20 -15.65 35.92
C VAL A 83 -12.65 -16.34 34.65
N VAL A 84 -12.90 -15.55 33.61
CA VAL A 84 -13.31 -16.04 32.30
C VAL A 84 -12.08 -16.29 31.45
N VAL A 85 -11.84 -17.57 31.11
CA VAL A 85 -10.72 -18.00 30.26
C VAL A 85 -11.23 -18.36 28.87
N LYS A 86 -10.67 -17.78 27.86
CA LYS A 86 -11.04 -17.98 26.47
C LYS A 86 -9.92 -18.73 25.74
N PHE A 87 -10.30 -19.74 24.99
CA PHE A 87 -9.43 -20.58 24.17
C PHE A 87 -9.83 -20.40 22.71
N SER A 88 -8.89 -19.99 21.88
CA SER A 88 -9.14 -19.76 20.44
C SER A 88 -7.97 -20.21 19.57
N MET A 89 -8.29 -20.76 18.40
CA MET A 89 -7.34 -21.13 17.36
C MET A 89 -8.02 -21.01 15.99
N ILE A 90 -7.25 -20.62 14.97
CA ILE A 90 -7.76 -20.53 13.58
C ILE A 90 -8.20 -21.92 13.11
N GLY A 91 -9.39 -22.01 12.54
CA GLY A 91 -9.98 -23.28 12.10
C GLY A 91 -10.72 -24.04 13.20
N TYR A 92 -10.79 -23.50 14.43
CA TYR A 92 -11.51 -24.09 15.56
C TYR A 92 -12.52 -23.12 16.15
N LYS A 93 -13.64 -23.67 16.66
CA LYS A 93 -14.63 -22.88 17.41
C LYS A 93 -14.02 -22.44 18.75
N THR A 94 -14.14 -21.16 19.03
CA THR A 94 -13.72 -20.57 20.31
C THR A 94 -14.47 -21.20 21.46
N LYS A 95 -13.74 -21.54 22.52
CA LYS A 95 -14.30 -22.12 23.75
C LYS A 95 -13.99 -21.23 24.96
N THR A 96 -15.01 -20.97 25.77
CA THR A 96 -14.85 -20.17 26.98
C THR A 96 -15.08 -21.06 28.21
N ARG A 97 -14.27 -20.86 29.26
CA ARG A 97 -14.44 -21.51 30.55
C ARG A 97 -14.46 -20.46 31.65
N VAL A 98 -15.39 -20.60 32.57
CA VAL A 98 -15.51 -19.73 33.75
C VAL A 98 -15.00 -20.48 34.96
N LEU A 99 -13.97 -19.96 35.62
CA LEU A 99 -13.46 -20.46 36.88
C LEU A 99 -14.02 -19.59 37.98
N ARG A 100 -14.70 -20.24 38.97
CA ARG A 100 -15.27 -19.56 40.11
C ARG A 100 -14.33 -19.68 41.29
N ASN A 101 -13.98 -18.55 41.93
CA ASN A 101 -13.08 -18.47 43.08
C ASN A 101 -11.80 -19.32 42.93
N PRO A 102 -11.03 -19.20 41.79
CA PRO A 102 -9.86 -20.05 41.57
C PRO A 102 -8.74 -19.72 42.58
N ARG A 103 -8.17 -20.75 43.23
CA ARG A 103 -7.04 -20.64 44.18
C ARG A 103 -6.01 -21.70 43.89
N GLY A 104 -4.74 -21.41 44.19
CA GLY A 104 -3.66 -22.37 44.06
C GLY A 104 -3.35 -22.75 42.60
N LYS A 105 -3.22 -24.04 42.33
CA LYS A 105 -2.90 -24.53 40.97
C LYS A 105 -4.16 -25.16 40.35
N GLN A 106 -4.63 -24.59 39.23
CA GLN A 106 -5.81 -25.08 38.50
C GLN A 106 -5.35 -25.74 37.20
N THR A 107 -5.86 -26.94 36.90
CA THR A 107 -5.53 -27.67 35.67
C THR A 107 -6.78 -27.81 34.80
N LEU A 108 -6.68 -27.44 33.50
CA LEU A 108 -7.77 -27.54 32.53
C LEU A 108 -7.36 -28.39 31.32
N GLN A 109 -8.24 -29.31 30.95
CA GLN A 109 -8.22 -29.95 29.63
C GLN A 109 -9.29 -29.35 28.76
N VAL A 110 -8.91 -28.88 27.57
CA VAL A 110 -9.82 -28.16 26.67
C VAL A 110 -9.76 -28.78 25.30
N VAL A 111 -10.88 -29.31 24.83
CA VAL A 111 -11.03 -29.78 23.46
C VAL A 111 -11.65 -28.67 22.64
N LEU A 112 -11.01 -28.25 21.55
CA LEU A 112 -11.56 -27.34 20.55
C LEU A 112 -12.12 -28.17 19.39
N HIS A 113 -13.30 -27.78 18.92
CA HIS A 113 -13.97 -28.39 17.78
C HIS A 113 -13.60 -27.67 16.50
N GLU A 114 -13.31 -28.42 15.42
CA GLU A 114 -13.11 -27.82 14.10
C GLU A 114 -14.39 -27.09 13.66
N GLY A 115 -14.24 -25.91 13.07
CA GLY A 115 -15.35 -25.14 12.52
C GLY A 115 -14.92 -23.77 12.08
N ASP A 116 -15.59 -23.27 11.06
CA ASP A 116 -15.43 -21.88 10.64
C ASP A 116 -15.91 -20.96 11.77
N ASN A 117 -15.04 -20.09 12.24
CA ASN A 117 -15.39 -19.01 13.16
C ASN A 117 -16.26 -18.00 12.40
N THR A 118 -17.54 -18.25 12.36
CA THR A 118 -18.52 -17.28 11.87
C THR A 118 -18.97 -16.42 13.04
N LEU A 119 -18.63 -15.13 12.96
CA LEU A 119 -19.24 -13.99 13.64
C LEU A 119 -18.99 -13.84 15.15
N GLY A 120 -18.29 -12.80 15.52
CA GLY A 120 -18.34 -12.14 16.83
C GLY A 120 -17.01 -11.88 17.53
N GLU A 121 -15.89 -12.33 16.99
CA GLU A 121 -14.59 -12.09 17.62
C GLU A 121 -13.82 -11.04 16.83
N VAL A 122 -13.69 -9.85 17.39
CA VAL A 122 -12.69 -8.87 16.93
C VAL A 122 -11.32 -9.45 17.27
N SER A 123 -10.89 -10.42 16.45
CA SER A 123 -9.53 -10.91 16.47
C SER A 123 -8.66 -9.78 15.92
N ILE A 124 -7.84 -9.17 16.76
CA ILE A 124 -6.91 -8.14 16.34
C ILE A 124 -5.89 -8.82 15.43
N THR A 125 -6.14 -8.77 14.12
CA THR A 125 -5.37 -9.48 13.09
C THR A 125 -3.89 -9.11 13.16
N GLU A 126 -3.59 -7.83 13.36
CA GLU A 126 -2.21 -7.36 13.45
C GLU A 126 -1.49 -7.75 14.74
N MET A 127 -2.23 -8.12 15.79
CA MET A 127 -1.65 -8.64 17.04
C MET A 127 -1.25 -10.12 16.95
N ARG A 128 -1.68 -10.82 15.88
CA ARG A 128 -1.27 -12.21 15.67
C ARG A 128 0.25 -12.31 15.54
N ARG A 129 0.80 -13.42 16.04
CA ARG A 129 2.21 -13.70 15.91
C ARG A 129 2.53 -14.03 14.47
N GLN A 130 3.45 -13.27 13.90
CA GLN A 130 3.93 -13.47 12.55
C GLN A 130 5.39 -13.89 12.61
N THR A 131 5.69 -15.10 12.20
CA THR A 131 7.06 -15.63 12.10
C THR A 131 7.65 -15.46 10.70
N GLY A 132 6.82 -15.14 9.71
CA GLY A 132 7.20 -14.81 8.34
C GLY A 132 7.37 -13.31 8.10
N GLN A 133 7.77 -12.95 6.90
CA GLN A 133 7.94 -11.54 6.48
C GLN A 133 6.64 -10.89 5.99
N THR A 134 5.61 -11.67 5.69
CA THR A 134 4.31 -11.15 5.26
C THR A 134 3.49 -10.76 6.48
N GLN A 135 3.07 -9.50 6.56
CA GLN A 135 2.17 -8.98 7.59
C GLN A 135 0.73 -9.11 7.11
N GLU A 136 -0.14 -9.62 7.97
CA GLU A 136 -1.58 -9.63 7.72
C GLU A 136 -2.19 -8.35 8.27
N LEU A 137 -2.83 -7.55 7.41
CA LEU A 137 -3.45 -6.28 7.78
C LEU A 137 -4.96 -6.45 7.90
N LYS A 138 -5.57 -5.67 8.81
CA LYS A 138 -7.01 -5.70 9.03
C LYS A 138 -7.74 -4.91 7.93
N LYS A 139 -8.54 -5.59 7.14
CA LYS A 139 -9.27 -5.01 6.00
C LYS A 139 -10.21 -3.86 6.39
N ASP A 140 -10.86 -3.96 7.54
CA ASP A 140 -11.88 -3.00 7.98
C ASP A 140 -11.30 -1.76 8.69
N ALA A 141 -9.99 -1.72 8.94
CA ALA A 141 -9.36 -0.60 9.62
C ALA A 141 -9.64 0.73 8.90
N ASN A 142 -9.62 0.74 7.58
CA ASN A 142 -9.81 1.93 6.75
C ASN A 142 -11.24 2.12 6.20
N LYS A 143 -12.19 1.23 6.53
CA LYS A 143 -13.54 1.23 5.94
C LYS A 143 -14.33 2.53 6.20
N LEU A 144 -14.18 3.10 7.40
CA LEU A 144 -14.83 4.34 7.81
C LEU A 144 -13.84 5.50 7.99
N ALA A 145 -12.61 5.38 7.49
CA ALA A 145 -11.62 6.44 7.53
C ALA A 145 -11.74 7.37 6.30
N PRO A 146 -11.33 8.63 6.41
CA PRO A 146 -11.32 9.53 5.28
C PRO A 146 -10.39 9.02 4.19
N THR A 147 -10.84 9.07 2.93
CA THR A 147 -10.05 8.67 1.75
C THR A 147 -10.12 9.75 0.69
N ALA A 148 -8.96 10.16 0.16
CA ALA A 148 -8.89 11.09 -0.96
C ALA A 148 -8.87 10.36 -2.31
N SER A 149 -8.11 9.27 -2.40
CA SER A 149 -8.00 8.48 -3.62
C SER A 149 -9.21 7.57 -3.85
N GLY A 150 -9.97 7.22 -2.80
CA GLY A 150 -11.03 6.23 -2.84
C GLY A 150 -10.51 4.78 -2.98
N ASN A 151 -9.19 4.57 -2.88
CA ASN A 151 -8.52 3.26 -2.95
C ASN A 151 -8.13 2.82 -1.53
N ALA A 152 -9.11 2.38 -0.74
CA ALA A 152 -8.96 2.16 0.70
C ALA A 152 -7.86 1.14 1.07
N VAL A 153 -7.59 0.14 0.23
CA VAL A 153 -6.55 -0.87 0.48
C VAL A 153 -5.17 -0.25 0.30
N GLU A 154 -4.93 0.46 -0.79
CA GLU A 154 -3.65 1.11 -1.07
C GLU A 154 -3.35 2.21 -0.04
N GLU A 155 -4.34 2.97 0.38
CA GLU A 155 -4.17 3.96 1.46
C GLU A 155 -3.82 3.31 2.81
N LEU A 156 -4.37 2.11 3.08
CA LEU A 156 -3.96 1.31 4.23
C LEU A 156 -2.49 0.86 4.14
N ILE A 157 -2.04 0.48 2.94
CA ILE A 157 -0.65 0.13 2.67
C ILE A 157 0.25 1.36 2.80
N GLN A 158 -0.15 2.51 2.26
CA GLN A 158 0.61 3.77 2.34
C GLN A 158 0.87 4.23 3.79
N ALA A 159 0.01 3.86 4.72
CA ALA A 159 0.16 4.17 6.14
C ALA A 159 1.08 3.17 6.91
N GLN A 160 1.62 2.14 6.23
CA GLN A 160 2.52 1.16 6.86
C GLN A 160 3.96 1.69 6.93
N ALA A 161 4.73 1.16 7.89
CA ALA A 161 6.15 1.43 7.97
C ALA A 161 6.90 0.88 6.74
N GLY A 162 7.90 1.59 6.26
CA GLY A 162 8.63 1.26 5.04
C GLY A 162 7.92 1.63 3.74
N VAL A 163 6.74 2.23 3.83
CA VAL A 163 5.97 2.69 2.67
C VAL A 163 5.96 4.21 2.62
N SER A 164 6.15 4.76 1.44
CA SER A 164 6.14 6.19 1.22
C SER A 164 5.24 6.56 0.05
N THR A 165 4.62 7.73 0.17
CA THR A 165 3.83 8.38 -0.87
C THR A 165 4.00 9.88 -0.77
N HIS A 166 3.78 10.60 -1.85
CA HIS A 166 3.80 12.05 -1.91
C HIS A 166 2.60 12.63 -2.65
N ASN A 167 1.66 11.76 -3.05
CA ASN A 167 0.50 12.16 -3.84
C ASN A 167 -0.74 11.40 -3.37
N GLU A 168 -1.67 12.12 -2.76
CA GLU A 168 -2.94 11.58 -2.27
C GLU A 168 -3.94 11.23 -3.38
N LEU A 169 -3.68 11.65 -4.61
CA LEU A 169 -4.53 11.36 -5.77
C LEU A 169 -4.19 10.02 -6.41
N SER A 170 -3.05 9.42 -6.02
CA SER A 170 -2.53 8.19 -6.61
C SER A 170 -2.73 6.98 -5.69
N SER A 171 -2.99 5.83 -6.30
CA SER A 171 -2.94 4.53 -5.63
C SER A 171 -1.53 3.95 -5.54
N GLN A 172 -0.57 4.56 -6.22
CA GLN A 172 0.82 4.13 -6.23
C GLN A 172 1.47 4.35 -4.86
N TYR A 173 2.36 3.45 -4.51
CA TYR A 173 3.17 3.56 -3.31
C TYR A 173 4.59 3.04 -3.58
N ASN A 174 5.54 3.62 -2.89
CA ASN A 174 6.94 3.26 -2.93
C ASN A 174 7.30 2.47 -1.67
N VAL A 175 8.12 1.43 -1.79
CA VAL A 175 8.48 0.60 -0.64
C VAL A 175 9.99 0.56 -0.48
N ARG A 176 10.47 1.09 0.65
CA ARG A 176 11.90 1.11 1.00
C ARG A 176 12.76 1.61 -0.16
N GLY A 177 12.38 2.75 -0.70
CA GLY A 177 13.08 3.40 -1.81
C GLY A 177 12.86 2.80 -3.19
N GLY A 178 12.16 1.68 -3.32
CA GLY A 178 11.77 1.15 -4.62
C GLY A 178 10.58 1.90 -5.22
N ALA A 179 10.53 1.98 -6.55
CA ALA A 179 9.46 2.63 -7.28
C ALA A 179 8.16 1.80 -7.25
N PHE A 180 7.03 2.43 -7.60
CA PHE A 180 5.70 1.79 -7.57
C PHE A 180 5.61 0.53 -8.46
N ASP A 181 6.36 0.49 -9.56
CA ASP A 181 6.40 -0.64 -10.50
C ASP A 181 7.22 -1.83 -9.98
N GLU A 182 7.95 -1.64 -8.87
CA GLU A 182 8.68 -2.70 -8.16
C GLU A 182 7.80 -3.48 -7.18
N ASN A 183 6.51 -3.23 -7.13
CA ASN A 183 5.55 -3.88 -6.23
C ASN A 183 4.74 -4.93 -6.98
N SER A 184 4.65 -6.14 -6.45
CA SER A 184 3.78 -7.21 -6.97
C SER A 184 2.44 -7.23 -6.26
N VAL A 185 1.38 -7.51 -7.01
CA VAL A 185 0.02 -7.67 -6.48
C VAL A 185 -0.53 -9.02 -6.93
N TYR A 186 -1.03 -9.76 -5.96
CA TYR A 186 -1.68 -11.06 -6.16
C TYR A 186 -3.12 -11.01 -5.64
N ILE A 187 -4.04 -11.60 -6.38
CA ILE A 187 -5.43 -11.81 -5.94
C ILE A 187 -5.70 -13.31 -6.01
N ASN A 188 -5.98 -13.94 -4.87
CA ASN A 188 -6.19 -15.39 -4.76
C ASN A 188 -5.08 -16.22 -5.44
N ASN A 189 -3.80 -15.86 -5.20
CA ASN A 189 -2.59 -16.45 -5.81
C ASN A 189 -2.43 -16.23 -7.33
N VAL A 190 -3.26 -15.40 -7.96
CA VAL A 190 -3.13 -14.98 -9.35
C VAL A 190 -2.40 -13.65 -9.40
N GLU A 191 -1.29 -13.58 -10.11
CA GLU A 191 -0.56 -12.33 -10.33
C GLU A 191 -1.36 -11.39 -11.21
N VAL A 192 -1.50 -10.15 -10.78
CA VAL A 192 -2.10 -9.08 -11.59
C VAL A 192 -1.00 -8.39 -12.38
N TYR A 193 -1.08 -8.51 -13.69
CA TYR A 193 -0.16 -7.80 -14.57
C TYR A 193 -0.50 -6.30 -14.59
N ARG A 194 0.51 -5.42 -14.38
CA ARG A 194 0.34 -3.95 -14.31
C ARG A 194 -0.76 -3.51 -13.33
N PRO A 195 -0.65 -3.79 -12.04
CA PRO A 195 -1.67 -3.41 -11.06
C PRO A 195 -1.84 -1.89 -10.92
N PHE A 196 -0.82 -1.12 -11.29
CA PHE A 196 -0.81 0.33 -11.30
C PHE A 196 -0.66 0.85 -12.74
N LEU A 197 -1.46 1.85 -13.09
CA LEU A 197 -1.36 2.50 -14.39
C LEU A 197 -0.14 3.42 -14.41
N VAL A 198 0.73 3.27 -15.41
CA VAL A 198 1.87 4.16 -15.62
C VAL A 198 1.40 5.33 -16.45
N ARG A 199 1.14 6.45 -15.81
CA ARG A 199 0.62 7.65 -16.44
C ARG A 199 1.61 8.82 -16.37
N SER A 200 1.52 9.70 -17.36
CA SER A 200 2.19 10.99 -17.35
C SER A 200 1.32 12.14 -16.83
N GLY A 201 0.17 11.86 -16.22
CA GLY A 201 -0.80 12.86 -15.77
C GLY A 201 -0.93 12.97 -14.25
N GLN A 202 -1.70 13.97 -13.80
CA GLN A 202 -1.84 14.31 -12.38
C GLN A 202 -2.72 13.35 -11.58
N GLN A 203 -3.47 12.46 -12.24
CA GLN A 203 -4.43 11.61 -11.57
C GLN A 203 -4.52 10.21 -12.17
N GLU A 204 -4.66 9.21 -11.28
CA GLU A 204 -4.91 7.83 -11.63
C GLU A 204 -6.37 7.44 -11.44
N GLY A 205 -6.78 6.40 -12.17
CA GLY A 205 -8.09 5.78 -12.02
C GLY A 205 -8.23 4.90 -10.79
N LEU A 206 -9.21 4.00 -10.84
CA LEU A 206 -9.41 3.00 -9.80
C LEU A 206 -8.28 1.96 -9.80
N SER A 207 -7.81 1.60 -8.62
CA SER A 207 -6.95 0.44 -8.41
C SER A 207 -7.67 -0.85 -8.82
N VAL A 208 -6.89 -1.85 -9.21
CA VAL A 208 -7.40 -3.20 -9.51
C VAL A 208 -8.04 -3.88 -8.29
N ILE A 209 -7.68 -3.47 -7.07
CA ILE A 209 -8.20 -4.07 -5.84
C ILE A 209 -9.51 -3.40 -5.45
N ASN A 210 -10.59 -4.17 -5.41
CA ASN A 210 -11.87 -3.71 -4.89
C ASN A 210 -11.98 -4.06 -3.40
N PRO A 211 -12.01 -3.07 -2.48
CA PRO A 211 -12.02 -3.31 -1.05
C PRO A 211 -13.25 -4.09 -0.55
N ASP A 212 -14.38 -3.99 -1.25
CA ASP A 212 -15.61 -4.69 -0.87
C ASP A 212 -15.49 -6.22 -1.01
N LEU A 213 -14.63 -6.69 -1.94
CA LEU A 213 -14.36 -8.12 -2.16
C LEU A 213 -13.28 -8.68 -1.24
N VAL A 214 -12.49 -7.84 -0.56
CA VAL A 214 -11.31 -8.27 0.19
C VAL A 214 -11.68 -8.97 1.50
N GLU A 215 -11.08 -10.13 1.75
CA GLU A 215 -11.12 -10.87 3.03
C GLU A 215 -9.85 -10.70 3.82
N LYS A 216 -8.68 -10.87 3.14
CA LYS A 216 -7.37 -10.80 3.78
C LYS A 216 -6.41 -9.97 2.94
N ILE A 217 -5.56 -9.23 3.63
CA ILE A 217 -4.50 -8.42 3.04
C ILE A 217 -3.18 -8.90 3.65
N GLY A 218 -2.37 -9.57 2.85
CA GLY A 218 -1.00 -9.93 3.19
C GLY A 218 -0.03 -8.96 2.54
N PHE A 219 0.80 -8.26 3.32
CA PHE A 219 1.75 -7.29 2.79
C PHE A 219 3.16 -7.57 3.29
N SER A 220 4.13 -7.49 2.39
CA SER A 220 5.55 -7.67 2.69
C SER A 220 6.38 -6.55 2.09
N THR A 221 7.15 -5.85 2.90
CA THR A 221 8.05 -4.75 2.51
C THR A 221 9.44 -5.23 2.08
N GLY A 222 9.58 -6.52 1.81
CA GLY A 222 10.82 -7.21 1.40
C GLY A 222 10.94 -8.56 2.07
N GLY A 223 11.94 -9.36 1.68
CA GLY A 223 12.15 -10.68 2.26
C GLY A 223 11.05 -11.70 1.97
N TYR A 224 10.15 -11.45 1.01
CA TYR A 224 9.00 -12.29 0.69
C TYR A 224 9.39 -13.62 0.03
N ALA A 225 8.52 -14.61 0.19
CA ALA A 225 8.73 -16.00 -0.23
C ALA A 225 8.90 -16.17 -1.75
N ALA A 226 9.46 -17.32 -2.19
CA ALA A 226 9.78 -17.58 -3.60
C ALA A 226 8.56 -17.69 -4.52
N LYS A 227 7.38 -17.97 -3.98
CA LYS A 227 6.12 -17.99 -4.75
C LYS A 227 5.77 -16.64 -5.39
N TYR A 228 6.20 -15.51 -4.78
CA TYR A 228 6.03 -14.18 -5.34
C TYR A 228 7.19 -13.84 -6.26
N GLY A 229 6.88 -13.44 -7.49
CA GLY A 229 7.88 -13.29 -8.55
C GLY A 229 8.20 -11.86 -8.93
N ASP A 230 9.32 -11.75 -9.57
CA ASP A 230 9.76 -10.75 -10.55
C ASP A 230 9.52 -9.28 -10.19
N LYS A 231 9.62 -8.93 -8.91
CA LYS A 231 9.59 -7.57 -8.37
C LYS A 231 10.63 -7.42 -7.27
N MET A 232 11.13 -6.17 -7.06
CA MET A 232 12.28 -5.92 -6.19
C MET A 232 11.90 -5.31 -4.84
N SER A 233 10.67 -4.82 -4.65
CA SER A 233 10.37 -4.03 -3.44
C SER A 233 9.34 -4.66 -2.53
N SER A 234 8.14 -4.98 -2.98
CA SER A 234 7.11 -5.54 -2.12
C SER A 234 6.25 -6.62 -2.79
N ALA A 235 5.53 -7.36 -1.96
CA ALA A 235 4.47 -8.26 -2.39
C ALA A 235 3.20 -7.99 -1.58
N LEU A 236 2.11 -7.75 -2.30
CA LEU A 236 0.77 -7.58 -1.78
C LEU A 236 -0.08 -8.78 -2.21
N ASP A 237 -0.57 -9.54 -1.24
CA ASP A 237 -1.35 -10.76 -1.46
C ASP A 237 -2.77 -10.56 -0.92
N ILE A 238 -3.73 -10.49 -1.80
CA ILE A 238 -5.13 -10.25 -1.52
C ILE A 238 -5.91 -11.56 -1.63
N THR A 239 -6.69 -11.86 -0.62
CA THR A 239 -7.67 -12.95 -0.67
C THR A 239 -9.06 -12.37 -0.70
N TYR A 240 -9.88 -12.78 -1.67
CA TYR A 240 -11.28 -12.38 -1.77
C TYR A 240 -12.18 -13.19 -0.85
N LYS A 241 -13.26 -12.57 -0.39
CA LYS A 241 -14.28 -13.16 0.48
C LYS A 241 -15.01 -14.31 -0.20
N ARG A 242 -15.39 -15.30 0.61
CA ARG A 242 -16.33 -16.38 0.25
C ARG A 242 -17.51 -16.35 1.18
N PRO A 243 -18.49 -15.49 0.96
CA PRO A 243 -19.68 -15.45 1.77
C PRO A 243 -20.41 -16.79 1.74
N THR A 244 -20.93 -17.21 2.89
CA THR A 244 -21.75 -18.42 3.03
C THR A 244 -23.25 -18.11 3.16
N GLN A 245 -23.59 -16.84 3.17
CA GLN A 245 -24.96 -16.32 3.21
C GLN A 245 -25.02 -15.04 2.36
N PHE A 246 -26.24 -14.55 2.15
CA PHE A 246 -26.43 -13.27 1.49
C PHE A 246 -25.80 -12.13 2.29
N GLU A 247 -25.02 -11.30 1.64
CA GLU A 247 -24.50 -10.06 2.18
C GLU A 247 -24.38 -9.00 1.07
N GLY A 248 -24.45 -7.73 1.46
CA GLY A 248 -24.29 -6.64 0.52
C GLY A 248 -23.95 -5.33 1.21
N SER A 249 -23.46 -4.40 0.41
CA SER A 249 -23.23 -3.02 0.85
C SER A 249 -23.40 -2.02 -0.29
N LEU A 250 -23.90 -0.83 0.05
CA LEU A 250 -23.97 0.32 -0.82
C LEU A 250 -23.22 1.47 -0.15
N SER A 251 -22.29 2.09 -0.84
CA SER A 251 -21.60 3.27 -0.35
C SER A 251 -21.75 4.43 -1.34
N PHE A 252 -21.95 5.63 -0.81
CA PHE A 252 -22.06 6.86 -1.57
C PHE A 252 -21.21 7.95 -0.91
N SER A 253 -20.54 8.74 -1.73
CA SER A 253 -19.80 9.92 -1.28
C SER A 253 -19.76 10.97 -2.40
N LEU A 254 -19.28 12.18 -2.09
CA LEU A 254 -19.05 13.20 -3.12
C LEU A 254 -17.97 12.80 -4.13
N LEU A 255 -17.16 11.81 -3.78
CA LEU A 255 -16.08 11.28 -4.64
C LEU A 255 -16.49 10.06 -5.46
N GLY A 256 -17.73 9.57 -5.32
CA GLY A 256 -18.24 8.41 -6.03
C GLY A 256 -19.04 7.46 -5.14
N GLY A 257 -19.20 6.23 -5.59
CA GLY A 257 -19.93 5.20 -4.87
C GLY A 257 -19.56 3.79 -5.25
N SER A 258 -19.95 2.82 -4.42
CA SER A 258 -19.81 1.39 -4.70
C SER A 258 -21.07 0.63 -4.32
N ALA A 259 -21.28 -0.48 -5.04
CA ALA A 259 -22.30 -1.45 -4.72
C ALA A 259 -21.67 -2.84 -4.73
N TYR A 260 -21.90 -3.57 -3.65
CA TYR A 260 -21.44 -4.94 -3.46
C TYR A 260 -22.64 -5.83 -3.11
N VAL A 261 -22.70 -6.97 -3.76
CA VAL A 261 -23.70 -7.99 -3.49
C VAL A 261 -23.07 -9.38 -3.60
N ALA A 262 -23.34 -10.24 -2.63
CA ALA A 262 -22.88 -11.60 -2.65
C ALA A 262 -24.02 -12.57 -2.26
N LEU A 263 -24.06 -13.68 -2.99
CA LEU A 263 -24.88 -14.84 -2.74
C LEU A 263 -23.98 -15.98 -2.31
N GLY A 264 -24.28 -16.61 -1.18
CA GLY A 264 -23.42 -17.62 -0.64
C GLY A 264 -24.13 -18.81 0.00
N SER A 265 -23.48 -19.96 -0.10
CA SER A 265 -23.79 -21.19 0.61
C SER A 265 -22.47 -21.89 0.97
N LYS A 266 -22.54 -23.02 1.66
CA LYS A 266 -21.34 -23.81 2.01
C LYS A 266 -20.58 -24.32 0.79
N THR A 267 -21.25 -24.51 -0.33
CA THR A 267 -20.68 -25.09 -1.56
C THR A 267 -20.49 -24.08 -2.68
N PHE A 268 -21.17 -22.96 -2.64
CA PHE A 268 -21.19 -21.96 -3.69
C PHE A 268 -21.15 -20.57 -3.12
N SER A 269 -20.34 -19.72 -3.69
CA SER A 269 -20.27 -18.29 -3.37
C SER A 269 -20.10 -17.49 -4.65
N TRP A 270 -20.88 -16.44 -4.81
CA TRP A 270 -20.81 -15.53 -5.94
C TRP A 270 -20.91 -14.10 -5.46
N SER A 271 -19.84 -13.37 -5.58
CA SER A 271 -19.69 -11.98 -5.17
C SER A 271 -19.56 -11.08 -6.38
N ASN A 272 -20.24 -9.94 -6.37
CA ASN A 272 -20.20 -8.94 -7.41
C ASN A 272 -20.02 -7.56 -6.80
N ALA A 273 -19.19 -6.75 -7.40
CA ALA A 273 -18.95 -5.39 -6.97
C ALA A 273 -18.80 -4.44 -8.15
N VAL A 274 -19.43 -3.28 -8.05
CA VAL A 274 -19.32 -2.18 -9.00
C VAL A 274 -18.82 -0.97 -8.25
N ARG A 275 -17.83 -0.26 -8.79
CA ARG A 275 -17.37 1.03 -8.27
C ARG A 275 -17.43 2.08 -9.34
N TYR A 276 -17.95 3.23 -8.96
CA TYR A 276 -17.88 4.47 -9.72
C TYR A 276 -17.13 5.50 -8.90
N LYS A 277 -16.13 6.15 -9.50
CA LYS A 277 -15.36 7.22 -8.88
C LYS A 277 -15.33 8.43 -9.79
N THR A 278 -15.57 9.59 -9.22
CA THR A 278 -15.35 10.87 -9.87
C THR A 278 -14.57 11.76 -8.91
N THR A 279 -13.51 12.35 -9.41
CA THR A 279 -12.69 13.25 -8.62
C THR A 279 -12.84 14.69 -9.06
N LYS A 280 -13.90 14.97 -9.86
CA LYS A 280 -14.20 16.32 -10.34
C LYS A 280 -14.24 17.33 -9.19
N TYR A 281 -14.92 16.99 -8.10
CA TYR A 281 -15.00 17.83 -6.89
C TYR A 281 -13.63 18.02 -6.23
N LEU A 282 -12.84 16.95 -6.12
CA LEU A 282 -11.50 16.98 -5.54
C LEU A 282 -10.54 17.85 -6.38
N LEU A 283 -10.57 17.69 -7.70
CA LEU A 283 -9.73 18.42 -8.64
C LEU A 283 -10.13 19.91 -8.74
N GLY A 284 -11.36 20.25 -8.45
CA GLY A 284 -11.78 21.64 -8.34
C GLY A 284 -11.10 22.43 -7.22
N SER A 285 -10.44 21.76 -6.28
CA SER A 285 -9.65 22.38 -5.21
C SER A 285 -8.18 22.61 -5.58
N LEU A 286 -7.73 22.13 -6.74
CA LEU A 286 -6.39 22.41 -7.24
C LEU A 286 -6.24 23.87 -7.62
N GLU A 287 -5.06 24.44 -7.45
CA GLU A 287 -4.74 25.78 -7.99
C GLU A 287 -4.70 25.79 -9.52
N THR A 288 -4.35 24.67 -10.15
CA THR A 288 -4.51 24.46 -11.59
C THR A 288 -5.98 24.38 -11.92
N LYS A 289 -6.55 25.51 -12.30
CA LYS A 289 -7.93 25.59 -12.75
C LYS A 289 -8.06 24.85 -14.09
N GLY A 290 -9.14 24.13 -14.26
CA GLY A 290 -9.46 23.43 -15.48
C GLY A 290 -10.80 22.69 -15.34
N GLU A 291 -11.42 22.39 -16.46
CA GLU A 291 -12.57 21.50 -16.47
C GLU A 291 -12.07 20.04 -16.48
N TYR A 292 -12.13 19.44 -15.32
CA TYR A 292 -11.82 18.04 -15.13
C TYR A 292 -13.08 17.19 -15.22
N SER A 293 -13.10 16.20 -16.08
CA SER A 293 -14.20 15.25 -16.20
C SER A 293 -13.71 13.80 -16.10
N PRO A 294 -13.19 13.40 -14.91
CA PRO A 294 -12.81 12.04 -14.66
C PRO A 294 -14.05 11.15 -14.49
N ASN A 295 -14.01 9.98 -15.10
CA ASN A 295 -15.05 8.97 -15.04
C ASN A 295 -14.39 7.60 -14.94
N PHE A 296 -14.38 7.03 -13.74
CA PHE A 296 -13.77 5.75 -13.47
C PHE A 296 -14.86 4.78 -13.04
N LEU A 297 -14.97 3.68 -13.77
CA LEU A 297 -15.95 2.63 -13.52
C LEU A 297 -15.25 1.29 -13.57
N ASP A 298 -15.46 0.44 -12.55
CA ASP A 298 -15.08 -0.96 -12.61
C ASP A 298 -16.21 -1.89 -12.15
N TYR A 299 -16.23 -3.07 -12.73
CA TYR A 299 -17.02 -4.20 -12.32
C TYR A 299 -16.12 -5.39 -12.06
N GLN A 300 -16.30 -6.00 -10.90
CA GLN A 300 -15.57 -7.19 -10.51
C GLN A 300 -16.52 -8.28 -10.04
N THR A 301 -16.20 -9.52 -10.39
CA THR A 301 -16.93 -10.70 -9.94
C THR A 301 -15.98 -11.76 -9.44
N TYR A 302 -16.36 -12.43 -8.38
CA TYR A 302 -15.67 -13.60 -7.84
C TYR A 302 -16.67 -14.71 -7.58
N LEU A 303 -16.46 -15.84 -8.23
CA LEU A 303 -17.25 -17.05 -8.07
C LEU A 303 -16.37 -18.15 -7.51
N SER A 304 -16.85 -18.84 -6.46
CA SER A 304 -16.18 -19.98 -5.86
C SER A 304 -17.18 -21.13 -5.71
N TYR A 305 -16.85 -22.27 -6.30
CA TYR A 305 -17.64 -23.47 -6.26
C TYR A 305 -16.85 -24.63 -5.65
N ILE A 306 -17.35 -25.18 -4.54
CA ILE A 306 -16.71 -26.26 -3.76
C ILE A 306 -17.73 -27.40 -3.66
N PRO A 307 -17.88 -28.22 -4.73
CA PRO A 307 -18.88 -29.31 -4.74
C PRO A 307 -18.64 -30.34 -3.65
N ASN A 308 -17.40 -30.52 -3.24
CA ASN A 308 -16.99 -31.42 -2.16
C ASN A 308 -15.61 -31.02 -1.62
N LYS A 309 -15.13 -31.67 -0.56
CA LYS A 309 -13.81 -31.40 0.04
C LYS A 309 -12.62 -31.60 -0.90
N ARG A 310 -12.81 -32.31 -2.03
CA ARG A 310 -11.73 -32.61 -2.98
C ARG A 310 -11.55 -31.57 -4.07
N TRP A 311 -12.59 -30.84 -4.45
CA TRP A 311 -12.58 -29.94 -5.57
C TRP A 311 -12.98 -28.53 -5.18
N GLN A 312 -12.26 -27.56 -5.71
CA GLN A 312 -12.56 -26.13 -5.60
C GLN A 312 -12.31 -25.50 -6.97
N ILE A 313 -13.29 -24.75 -7.46
CA ILE A 313 -13.22 -24.02 -8.71
C ILE A 313 -13.50 -22.57 -8.42
N ASP A 314 -12.57 -21.70 -8.75
CA ASP A 314 -12.68 -20.27 -8.52
C ASP A 314 -12.57 -19.52 -9.87
N PHE A 315 -13.42 -18.53 -10.06
CA PHE A 315 -13.37 -17.63 -11.21
C PHE A 315 -13.32 -16.18 -10.72
N ILE A 316 -12.38 -15.39 -11.25
CA ILE A 316 -12.28 -13.95 -11.02
C ILE A 316 -12.44 -13.27 -12.38
N GLY A 317 -13.29 -12.23 -12.44
CA GLY A 317 -13.45 -11.36 -13.59
C GLY A 317 -13.37 -9.89 -13.18
N ASN A 318 -12.70 -9.07 -13.96
CA ASN A 318 -12.62 -7.62 -13.78
C ASN A 318 -12.73 -6.92 -15.14
N ILE A 319 -13.56 -5.91 -15.21
CA ILE A 319 -13.69 -4.99 -16.34
C ILE A 319 -13.59 -3.58 -15.78
N SER A 320 -12.60 -2.83 -16.23
CA SER A 320 -12.36 -1.46 -15.77
C SER A 320 -12.28 -0.51 -16.95
N ASN A 321 -12.95 0.64 -16.82
CA ASN A 321 -12.90 1.74 -17.77
C ASN A 321 -12.56 3.03 -17.01
N ASN A 322 -11.33 3.48 -17.18
CA ASN A 322 -10.84 4.73 -16.60
C ASN A 322 -10.70 5.76 -17.69
N GLN A 323 -11.56 6.78 -17.67
CA GLN A 323 -11.55 7.89 -18.61
C GLN A 323 -11.24 9.18 -17.87
N PHE A 324 -10.36 9.96 -18.44
CA PHE A 324 -10.00 11.26 -17.93
C PHE A 324 -10.02 12.26 -19.07
N ASN A 325 -10.86 13.27 -18.94
CA ASN A 325 -10.88 14.41 -19.86
C ASN A 325 -10.46 15.64 -19.07
N PHE A 326 -9.59 16.42 -19.67
CA PHE A 326 -9.11 17.66 -19.09
C PHE A 326 -9.09 18.75 -20.13
N THR A 327 -9.70 19.87 -19.82
CA THR A 327 -9.62 21.13 -20.56
C THR A 327 -8.96 22.13 -19.63
N PRO A 328 -7.71 22.54 -19.88
CA PRO A 328 -7.04 23.49 -19.02
C PRO A 328 -7.76 24.85 -19.02
N ALA A 329 -7.78 25.50 -17.88
CA ALA A 329 -8.20 26.88 -17.77
C ALA A 329 -7.02 27.78 -17.41
N ASP A 330 -7.18 29.07 -17.62
CA ASP A 330 -6.18 30.07 -17.29
C ASP A 330 -5.73 29.95 -15.85
N ARG A 331 -4.45 30.07 -15.65
CA ARG A 331 -3.80 29.87 -14.36
C ARG A 331 -2.93 31.07 -13.99
N GLU A 332 -2.98 31.44 -12.72
CA GLU A 332 -2.01 32.35 -12.12
C GLU A 332 -1.43 31.70 -10.85
N THR A 333 -0.11 31.61 -10.78
CA THR A 333 0.61 31.07 -9.61
C THR A 333 1.62 32.10 -9.16
N LYS A 334 1.54 32.49 -7.87
CA LYS A 334 2.51 33.35 -7.23
C LYS A 334 3.54 32.52 -6.48
N PHE A 335 4.83 32.83 -6.64
CA PHE A 335 5.92 32.12 -6.02
C PHE A 335 7.11 33.06 -5.79
N GLY A 336 8.09 32.62 -4.98
CA GLY A 336 9.29 33.37 -4.65
C GLY A 336 9.43 33.64 -3.16
N THR A 337 10.20 34.64 -2.81
CA THR A 337 10.42 35.09 -1.43
C THR A 337 9.57 36.31 -1.09
N MET A 338 9.43 36.66 0.19
CA MET A 338 8.72 37.88 0.61
C MET A 338 9.30 39.17 0.02
N GLN A 339 10.57 39.16 -0.41
CA GLN A 339 11.26 40.29 -1.02
C GLN A 339 11.23 40.27 -2.55
N SER A 340 10.79 39.20 -3.17
CA SER A 340 10.76 39.04 -4.62
C SER A 340 9.70 38.03 -4.99
N VAL A 341 8.45 38.51 -5.09
CA VAL A 341 7.30 37.72 -5.51
C VAL A 341 7.15 37.79 -7.01
N ARG A 342 7.03 36.63 -7.65
CA ARG A 342 6.74 36.50 -9.08
C ARG A 342 5.35 35.94 -9.30
N SER A 343 4.67 36.46 -10.31
CA SER A 343 3.40 35.94 -10.81
C SER A 343 3.65 35.26 -12.15
N PHE A 344 3.30 34.00 -12.24
CA PHE A 344 3.29 33.20 -13.45
C PHE A 344 1.86 32.98 -13.89
N LYS A 345 1.46 33.64 -14.97
CA LYS A 345 0.14 33.55 -15.56
C LYS A 345 0.20 32.79 -16.88
N VAL A 346 -0.68 31.81 -17.08
CA VAL A 346 -0.78 31.04 -18.31
C VAL A 346 -2.21 31.08 -18.81
N TYR A 347 -2.36 31.40 -20.07
CA TYR A 347 -3.58 31.25 -20.83
C TYR A 347 -3.50 29.94 -21.59
N PHE A 348 -4.48 29.08 -21.38
CA PHE A 348 -4.52 27.77 -21.99
C PHE A 348 -5.63 27.64 -23.02
N ASP A 349 -5.36 26.85 -24.05
CA ASP A 349 -6.36 26.34 -24.99
C ASP A 349 -6.07 24.87 -25.31
N GLY A 350 -7.12 24.12 -25.69
CA GLY A 350 -7.00 22.72 -26.06
C GLY A 350 -7.63 21.75 -25.09
N GLN A 351 -7.29 20.49 -25.25
CA GLN A 351 -7.88 19.40 -24.46
C GLN A 351 -6.94 18.20 -24.35
N GLU A 352 -7.10 17.46 -23.25
CA GLU A 352 -6.50 16.13 -23.04
C GLU A 352 -7.60 15.10 -22.85
N LYS A 353 -7.48 13.94 -23.50
CA LYS A 353 -8.39 12.80 -23.35
C LYS A 353 -7.59 11.52 -23.21
N ASP A 354 -7.73 10.90 -22.04
CA ASP A 354 -7.11 9.65 -21.72
C ASP A 354 -8.14 8.58 -21.46
N LEU A 355 -7.89 7.40 -21.99
CA LEU A 355 -8.77 6.25 -21.85
C LEU A 355 -7.94 5.00 -21.58
N PHE A 356 -8.22 4.34 -20.44
CA PHE A 356 -7.61 3.08 -20.06
C PHE A 356 -8.71 2.04 -19.83
N ARG A 357 -8.76 1.03 -20.68
CA ARG A 357 -9.69 -0.09 -20.56
C ARG A 357 -8.94 -1.35 -20.23
N THR A 358 -9.30 -1.97 -19.12
CA THR A 358 -8.66 -3.19 -18.64
C THR A 358 -9.67 -4.31 -18.53
N TYR A 359 -9.28 -5.48 -18.99
CA TYR A 359 -10.01 -6.72 -18.85
C TYR A 359 -9.09 -7.74 -18.20
N PHE A 360 -9.53 -8.33 -17.12
CA PHE A 360 -8.78 -9.38 -16.43
C PHE A 360 -9.74 -10.52 -16.09
N GLY A 361 -9.30 -11.74 -16.33
CA GLY A 361 -10.02 -12.95 -15.96
C GLY A 361 -9.09 -14.03 -15.52
N SER A 362 -9.50 -14.83 -14.53
CA SER A 362 -8.78 -16.02 -14.13
C SER A 362 -9.72 -17.15 -13.73
N LEU A 363 -9.34 -18.37 -14.09
CA LEU A 363 -10.00 -19.62 -13.69
C LEU A 363 -8.99 -20.47 -12.96
N SER A 364 -9.32 -20.86 -11.72
CA SER A 364 -8.51 -21.74 -10.89
C SER A 364 -9.28 -23.02 -10.59
N ILE A 365 -8.67 -24.16 -10.83
CA ILE A 365 -9.22 -25.47 -10.51
C ILE A 365 -8.22 -26.14 -9.55
N LYS A 366 -8.66 -26.33 -8.31
CA LYS A 366 -7.86 -26.96 -7.25
C LYS A 366 -8.44 -28.33 -6.89
N ARG A 367 -7.57 -29.33 -6.86
CA ARG A 367 -7.89 -30.66 -6.36
C ARG A 367 -7.10 -30.97 -5.10
N ASN A 368 -7.80 -31.33 -4.04
CA ASN A 368 -7.21 -31.81 -2.79
C ASN A 368 -7.14 -33.36 -2.81
N PHE A 369 -5.96 -33.90 -2.57
CA PHE A 369 -5.69 -35.33 -2.41
C PHE A 369 -5.57 -35.66 -0.92
N GLY A 370 -6.72 -35.69 -0.23
CA GLY A 370 -6.77 -35.72 1.23
C GLY A 370 -6.56 -34.33 1.86
N ASP A 371 -6.19 -34.30 3.15
CA ASP A 371 -6.03 -33.04 3.91
C ASP A 371 -4.65 -32.40 3.77
N ALA A 372 -3.69 -33.16 3.23
CA ALA A 372 -2.28 -32.75 3.20
C ALA A 372 -1.81 -32.23 1.84
N THR A 373 -2.35 -32.72 0.73
CA THR A 373 -1.81 -32.47 -0.60
C THR A 373 -2.85 -31.82 -1.50
N SER A 374 -2.44 -30.82 -2.26
CA SER A 374 -3.28 -30.21 -3.28
C SER A 374 -2.52 -29.89 -4.56
N LEU A 375 -3.24 -29.90 -5.68
CA LEU A 375 -2.78 -29.48 -6.98
C LEU A 375 -3.77 -28.45 -7.53
N ALA A 376 -3.28 -27.29 -7.96
CA ALA A 376 -4.10 -26.25 -8.55
C ALA A 376 -3.60 -25.88 -9.95
N LEU A 377 -4.51 -25.83 -10.92
CA LEU A 377 -4.28 -25.29 -12.25
C LEU A 377 -4.97 -23.92 -12.34
N VAL A 378 -4.22 -22.90 -12.72
CA VAL A 378 -4.72 -21.52 -12.82
C VAL A 378 -4.44 -21.01 -14.24
N ALA A 379 -5.48 -20.67 -14.95
CA ALA A 379 -5.40 -19.97 -16.24
C ALA A 379 -5.81 -18.51 -16.04
N SER A 380 -5.04 -17.56 -16.55
CA SER A 380 -5.42 -16.14 -16.49
C SER A 380 -5.16 -15.41 -17.81
N ALA A 381 -5.95 -14.37 -18.05
CA ALA A 381 -5.81 -13.49 -19.19
C ALA A 381 -5.98 -12.04 -18.73
N PHE A 382 -5.07 -11.20 -19.15
CA PHE A 382 -5.09 -9.76 -18.93
C PHE A 382 -5.00 -9.05 -20.28
N GLN A 383 -5.81 -8.01 -20.46
CA GLN A 383 -5.70 -7.10 -21.59
C GLN A 383 -5.92 -5.67 -21.14
N THR A 384 -5.05 -4.76 -21.56
CA THR A 384 -5.29 -3.32 -21.45
C THR A 384 -5.21 -2.65 -22.81
N LYS A 385 -6.04 -1.61 -22.99
CA LYS A 385 -5.98 -0.70 -24.13
C LYS A 385 -5.86 0.70 -23.54
N GLU A 386 -4.77 1.36 -23.85
CA GLU A 386 -4.44 2.69 -23.36
C GLU A 386 -4.42 3.66 -24.53
N LYS A 387 -5.08 4.78 -24.34
CA LYS A 387 -5.11 5.88 -25.30
C LYS A 387 -4.87 7.17 -24.53
N GLU A 388 -3.81 7.89 -24.88
CA GLU A 388 -3.49 9.21 -24.36
C GLU A 388 -3.46 10.16 -25.56
N THR A 389 -4.35 11.15 -25.58
CA THR A 389 -4.41 12.11 -26.68
C THR A 389 -4.59 13.49 -26.13
N TYR A 390 -3.72 14.41 -26.54
CA TYR A 390 -3.86 15.81 -26.20
C TYR A 390 -3.40 16.72 -27.34
N ASP A 391 -4.01 17.89 -27.38
CA ASP A 391 -3.60 19.08 -28.10
C ASP A 391 -3.72 20.23 -27.10
N LEU A 392 -2.58 20.76 -26.65
CA LEU A 392 -2.51 21.76 -25.59
C LEU A 392 -1.67 22.95 -26.08
N GLN A 393 -2.23 24.13 -26.04
CA GLN A 393 -1.52 25.38 -26.27
C GLN A 393 -1.50 26.18 -24.97
N GLY A 394 -0.36 26.78 -24.64
CA GLY A 394 -0.21 27.67 -23.51
C GLY A 394 0.53 28.93 -23.90
N GLN A 395 -0.02 30.08 -23.53
CA GLN A 395 0.68 31.37 -23.56
C GLN A 395 0.92 31.80 -22.13
N TYR A 396 2.17 32.03 -21.73
CA TYR A 396 2.48 32.39 -20.36
C TYR A 396 3.19 33.72 -20.24
N TRP A 397 2.98 34.35 -19.08
CA TRP A 397 3.55 35.60 -18.65
C TRP A 397 4.19 35.39 -17.29
N LEU A 398 5.48 35.76 -17.20
CA LEU A 398 6.19 35.81 -15.92
C LEU A 398 6.42 37.27 -15.58
N THR A 399 5.81 37.76 -14.49
CA THR A 399 5.94 39.13 -14.03
C THR A 399 6.52 39.20 -12.63
N GLN A 400 7.28 40.24 -12.34
CA GLN A 400 7.65 40.58 -10.97
C GLN A 400 6.50 41.38 -10.34
N THR A 401 5.96 40.86 -9.24
CA THR A 401 4.72 41.44 -8.67
C THR A 401 4.93 42.87 -8.15
N GLU A 402 6.10 43.21 -7.62
CA GLU A 402 6.42 44.51 -7.03
C GLU A 402 6.59 45.60 -8.07
N THR A 403 7.23 45.31 -9.19
CA THR A 403 7.55 46.27 -10.25
C THR A 403 6.58 46.20 -11.42
N SER A 404 5.73 45.18 -11.48
CA SER A 404 4.90 44.84 -12.64
C SER A 404 5.73 44.64 -13.94
N GLU A 405 7.02 44.33 -13.80
CA GLU A 405 7.93 44.12 -14.92
C GLU A 405 7.73 42.74 -15.53
N ASN A 406 7.62 42.68 -16.85
CA ASN A 406 7.58 41.42 -17.57
C ASN A 406 8.97 40.78 -17.63
N LEU A 407 9.15 39.66 -16.97
CA LEU A 407 10.39 38.89 -16.97
C LEU A 407 10.43 37.84 -18.08
N GLY A 408 9.30 37.46 -18.63
CA GLY A 408 9.23 36.46 -19.68
C GLY A 408 7.82 36.28 -20.24
N VAL A 409 7.75 36.09 -21.54
CA VAL A 409 6.53 35.74 -22.26
C VAL A 409 6.85 34.58 -23.19
N GLY A 410 6.00 33.59 -23.29
CA GLY A 410 6.27 32.48 -24.18
C GLY A 410 5.01 31.74 -24.59
N THR A 411 5.11 31.03 -25.70
CA THR A 411 4.06 30.18 -26.24
C THR A 411 4.58 28.78 -26.46
N TYR A 412 3.78 27.78 -26.13
CA TYR A 412 4.06 26.41 -26.45
C TYR A 412 2.84 25.70 -27.00
N PHE A 413 3.08 24.69 -27.81
CA PHE A 413 2.08 23.77 -28.30
C PHE A 413 2.56 22.35 -28.13
N GLN A 414 1.72 21.51 -27.51
CA GLN A 414 2.01 20.11 -27.29
C GLN A 414 0.93 19.24 -27.94
N HIS A 415 1.39 18.24 -28.66
CA HIS A 415 0.56 17.26 -29.32
C HIS A 415 0.94 15.85 -28.94
N ALA A 416 -0.05 14.98 -28.68
CA ALA A 416 0.19 13.56 -28.55
C ALA A 416 -0.96 12.70 -29.06
N ARG A 417 -0.60 11.57 -29.66
CA ARG A 417 -1.47 10.48 -30.09
C ARG A 417 -0.80 9.15 -29.73
N ASN A 418 -0.95 8.75 -28.47
CA ASN A 418 -0.32 7.56 -27.92
C ASN A 418 -1.33 6.45 -27.72
N PHE A 419 -1.02 5.28 -28.23
CA PHE A 419 -1.83 4.08 -28.12
C PHE A 419 -0.93 2.93 -27.66
N LEU A 420 -1.36 2.21 -26.63
CA LEU A 420 -0.72 1.00 -26.16
C LEU A 420 -1.78 -0.08 -25.94
N GLN A 421 -1.51 -1.25 -26.45
CA GLN A 421 -2.30 -2.44 -26.17
C GLN A 421 -1.39 -3.53 -25.64
N ALA A 422 -1.69 -4.05 -24.45
CA ALA A 422 -0.98 -5.19 -23.89
C ALA A 422 -1.95 -6.34 -23.64
N ARG A 423 -1.55 -7.54 -24.04
CA ARG A 423 -2.25 -8.80 -23.76
C ARG A 423 -1.26 -9.75 -23.10
N VAL A 424 -1.63 -10.28 -21.94
CA VAL A 424 -0.82 -11.28 -21.24
C VAL A 424 -1.72 -12.45 -20.87
N THR A 425 -1.34 -13.63 -21.31
CA THR A 425 -2.01 -14.88 -20.92
C THR A 425 -1.06 -15.73 -20.12
N SER A 426 -1.54 -16.42 -19.09
CA SER A 426 -0.72 -17.32 -18.30
C SER A 426 -1.44 -18.59 -17.92
N LEU A 427 -0.66 -19.65 -17.80
CA LEU A 427 -1.08 -20.95 -17.28
C LEU A 427 -0.11 -21.32 -16.16
N LYS A 428 -0.62 -21.52 -14.95
CA LYS A 428 0.15 -21.82 -13.75
C LYS A 428 -0.32 -23.13 -13.12
N LEU A 429 0.62 -24.01 -12.83
CA LEU A 429 0.38 -25.24 -12.06
C LEU A 429 1.06 -25.07 -10.69
N VAL A 430 0.32 -25.34 -9.62
CA VAL A 430 0.80 -25.24 -8.24
C VAL A 430 0.56 -26.54 -7.51
N TYR A 431 1.62 -27.11 -6.96
CA TYR A 431 1.58 -28.23 -6.04
C TYR A 431 1.85 -27.74 -4.62
N ALA A 432 1.04 -28.16 -3.65
CA ALA A 432 1.25 -27.88 -2.24
C ALA A 432 1.08 -29.13 -1.39
N HIS A 433 1.99 -29.32 -0.44
CA HIS A 433 1.95 -30.43 0.51
C HIS A 433 2.25 -29.93 1.92
N LYS A 434 1.39 -30.28 2.87
CA LYS A 434 1.52 -29.88 4.26
C LYS A 434 1.64 -31.11 5.15
N SER A 435 2.76 -31.21 5.85
CA SER A 435 3.00 -32.19 6.90
C SER A 435 2.99 -31.51 8.29
N LYS A 436 3.33 -32.25 9.34
CA LYS A 436 3.40 -31.69 10.70
C LYS A 436 4.42 -30.56 10.85
N GLN A 437 5.54 -30.64 10.14
CA GLN A 437 6.65 -29.69 10.27
C GLN A 437 6.95 -28.94 8.96
N HIS A 438 6.59 -29.49 7.81
CA HIS A 438 6.90 -28.95 6.49
C HIS A 438 5.63 -28.49 5.76
N GLU A 439 5.75 -27.37 5.10
CA GLU A 439 4.72 -26.85 4.19
C GLU A 439 5.41 -26.49 2.87
N VAL A 440 5.44 -27.51 1.99
CA VAL A 440 6.10 -27.43 0.67
C VAL A 440 5.14 -26.87 -0.34
N GLU A 441 5.58 -25.90 -1.12
CA GLU A 441 4.85 -25.37 -2.26
C GLU A 441 5.78 -25.23 -3.45
N SER A 442 5.34 -25.68 -4.63
CA SER A 442 6.07 -25.50 -5.87
C SER A 442 5.12 -25.14 -7.00
N GLY A 443 5.62 -24.43 -7.98
CA GLY A 443 4.78 -24.03 -9.12
C GLY A 443 5.59 -23.75 -10.37
N VAL A 444 4.93 -23.96 -11.52
CA VAL A 444 5.43 -23.62 -12.85
C VAL A 444 4.40 -22.72 -13.52
N THR A 445 4.87 -21.66 -14.17
CA THR A 445 4.03 -20.70 -14.89
C THR A 445 4.56 -20.51 -16.30
N LEU A 446 3.67 -20.60 -17.27
CA LEU A 446 3.91 -20.25 -18.68
C LEU A 446 3.16 -18.95 -18.96
N LYS A 447 3.86 -17.91 -19.42
CA LYS A 447 3.26 -16.62 -19.79
C LYS A 447 3.57 -16.32 -21.25
N ARG A 448 2.60 -15.75 -21.94
CA ARG A 448 2.77 -15.15 -23.26
C ARG A 448 2.40 -13.68 -23.18
N GLU A 449 3.33 -12.83 -23.58
CA GLU A 449 3.22 -11.37 -23.59
C GLU A 449 3.15 -10.88 -25.02
N HIS A 450 2.12 -10.10 -25.37
CA HIS A 450 1.97 -9.43 -26.65
C HIS A 450 1.63 -7.97 -26.37
N ILE A 451 2.53 -7.04 -26.74
CA ILE A 451 2.38 -5.61 -26.50
C ILE A 451 2.64 -4.87 -27.79
N GLU A 452 1.70 -4.00 -28.18
CA GLU A 452 1.80 -3.10 -29.33
C GLU A 452 1.77 -1.66 -28.85
N GLU A 453 2.68 -0.84 -29.38
CA GLU A 453 2.76 0.59 -29.14
C GLU A 453 2.74 1.36 -30.43
N ARG A 454 1.98 2.46 -30.45
CA ARG A 454 2.06 3.51 -31.45
C ARG A 454 2.06 4.85 -30.73
N SER A 455 3.13 5.63 -30.87
CA SER A 455 3.21 6.94 -30.28
C SER A 455 3.63 7.96 -31.33
N HIS A 456 2.95 9.09 -31.30
CA HIS A 456 3.28 10.26 -32.05
C HIS A 456 3.11 11.47 -31.14
N GLU A 457 4.23 12.08 -30.79
CA GLU A 457 4.27 13.25 -29.93
C GLU A 457 5.11 14.32 -30.59
N TYR A 458 4.73 15.58 -30.47
CA TYR A 458 5.62 16.69 -30.76
C TYR A 458 5.33 17.89 -29.87
N GLU A 459 6.36 18.72 -29.70
CA GLU A 459 6.28 19.95 -28.95
C GLU A 459 6.93 21.07 -29.73
N MET A 460 6.18 22.18 -29.86
CA MET A 460 6.65 23.42 -30.46
C MET A 460 6.71 24.50 -29.38
N ARG A 461 7.73 25.31 -29.41
CA ARG A 461 7.89 26.46 -28.50
C ARG A 461 8.44 27.65 -29.27
N ASP A 462 8.06 28.86 -28.85
CA ASP A 462 8.95 29.98 -29.05
C ASP A 462 10.07 29.92 -27.99
N SER A 463 11.11 30.69 -28.15
CA SER A 463 12.23 30.63 -27.20
C SER A 463 12.03 31.51 -25.97
N SER A 464 11.01 32.33 -25.93
CA SER A 464 10.79 33.24 -24.82
C SER A 464 10.26 32.51 -23.60
N GLY A 465 10.99 32.62 -22.50
CA GLY A 465 10.58 32.07 -21.21
C GLY A 465 10.76 30.55 -20.99
N TYR A 466 11.41 29.86 -21.92
CA TYR A 466 11.84 28.46 -21.73
C TYR A 466 13.37 28.34 -21.61
N SER A 467 13.85 27.19 -21.22
CA SER A 467 15.30 26.90 -21.09
C SER A 467 16.05 26.81 -22.44
N ILE A 468 15.63 27.53 -23.43
CA ILE A 468 16.24 27.62 -24.76
C ILE A 468 16.45 29.08 -25.14
N PRO A 469 17.49 29.39 -25.92
CA PRO A 469 17.75 30.75 -26.36
C PRO A 469 16.59 31.33 -27.15
N HIS A 470 16.28 32.62 -26.95
CA HIS A 470 15.26 33.30 -27.74
C HIS A 470 15.70 33.46 -29.16
N THR A 471 14.94 32.94 -30.11
CA THR A 471 15.25 32.97 -31.53
C THR A 471 14.28 33.79 -32.39
N GLY A 472 13.23 34.36 -31.76
CA GLY A 472 12.22 35.14 -32.47
C GLY A 472 10.83 34.91 -31.88
N THR A 473 9.80 35.23 -32.63
CA THR A 473 8.36 35.10 -32.25
C THR A 473 7.71 33.82 -32.79
N ASP A 474 8.44 33.08 -33.65
CA ASP A 474 7.88 31.89 -34.29
C ASP A 474 8.00 30.65 -33.40
N LEU A 475 7.01 29.75 -33.50
CA LEU A 475 7.06 28.46 -32.83
C LEU A 475 7.96 27.50 -33.57
N HIS A 476 8.95 26.97 -32.88
CA HIS A 476 9.89 26.00 -33.43
C HIS A 476 9.63 24.62 -32.88
N LEU A 477 9.77 23.61 -33.75
CA LEU A 477 9.75 22.22 -33.34
C LEU A 477 10.98 21.92 -32.50
N ILE A 478 10.77 21.67 -31.20
CA ILE A 478 11.87 21.37 -30.26
C ILE A 478 11.95 19.89 -29.93
N TYR A 479 10.85 19.17 -30.11
CA TYR A 479 10.76 17.75 -29.85
C TYR A 479 9.72 17.09 -30.75
N SER A 480 10.08 15.95 -31.30
CA SER A 480 9.17 15.07 -32.01
C SER A 480 9.55 13.63 -31.67
N LEU A 481 8.57 12.80 -31.38
CA LEU A 481 8.74 11.38 -31.13
C LEU A 481 7.79 10.57 -31.99
N ARG A 482 8.34 9.59 -32.69
CA ARG A 482 7.56 8.57 -33.39
C ARG A 482 8.00 7.18 -32.97
N ALA A 483 7.05 6.38 -32.49
CA ALA A 483 7.28 5.00 -32.10
C ALA A 483 6.24 4.08 -32.71
N ARG A 484 6.68 2.95 -33.20
CA ARG A 484 5.83 1.82 -33.59
C ARG A 484 6.55 0.54 -33.22
N ASN A 485 6.25 0.04 -32.04
CA ASN A 485 6.94 -1.09 -31.45
C ASN A 485 5.98 -2.24 -31.18
N GLN A 486 6.50 -3.45 -31.27
CA GLN A 486 5.79 -4.66 -30.93
C GLN A 486 6.70 -5.57 -30.11
N LEU A 487 6.19 -6.11 -29.02
CA LEU A 487 6.85 -7.11 -28.19
C LEU A 487 5.99 -8.38 -28.21
N ASP A 488 6.59 -9.47 -28.69
CA ASP A 488 6.04 -10.82 -28.56
C ASP A 488 7.07 -11.67 -27.82
N ALA A 489 6.69 -12.16 -26.63
CA ALA A 489 7.61 -12.93 -25.81
C ALA A 489 6.89 -14.01 -25.00
N ASN A 490 7.58 -15.11 -24.80
CA ASN A 490 7.19 -16.13 -23.84
C ASN A 490 8.06 -16.00 -22.60
N ARG A 491 7.47 -16.27 -21.44
CA ARG A 491 8.17 -16.35 -20.17
C ARG A 491 7.83 -17.65 -19.47
N ILE A 492 8.85 -18.32 -18.96
CA ILE A 492 8.72 -19.55 -18.20
C ILE A 492 9.25 -19.28 -16.81
N GLU A 493 8.44 -19.51 -15.79
CA GLU A 493 8.79 -19.28 -14.39
C GLU A 493 8.57 -20.58 -13.61
N ALA A 494 9.46 -20.88 -12.69
CA ALA A 494 9.31 -21.99 -11.77
C ALA A 494 9.76 -21.58 -10.37
N TYR A 495 9.13 -22.12 -9.35
CA TYR A 495 9.55 -21.94 -7.97
C TYR A 495 9.33 -23.20 -7.15
N ALA A 496 10.16 -23.34 -6.11
CA ALA A 496 9.98 -24.32 -5.06
C ALA A 496 10.35 -23.70 -3.73
N GLN A 497 9.55 -23.94 -2.71
CA GLN A 497 9.78 -23.42 -1.36
C GLN A 497 9.28 -24.39 -0.31
N ASP A 498 9.87 -24.33 0.88
CA ASP A 498 9.40 -25.05 2.06
C ASP A 498 9.38 -24.11 3.27
N THR A 499 8.37 -24.27 4.09
CA THR A 499 8.29 -23.67 5.42
C THR A 499 8.42 -24.75 6.47
N TYR A 500 9.62 -24.84 7.06
CA TYR A 500 9.97 -25.83 8.08
C TYR A 500 9.79 -25.24 9.48
N ARG A 501 8.94 -25.88 10.29
CA ARG A 501 8.67 -25.48 11.68
C ARG A 501 9.26 -26.48 12.64
N PHE A 502 10.12 -26.05 13.55
CA PHE A 502 10.78 -26.91 14.53
C PHE A 502 10.97 -26.23 15.88
N GLY A 503 11.15 -27.02 16.91
CA GLY A 503 11.43 -26.57 18.28
C GLY A 503 12.90 -26.69 18.66
N GLY A 504 13.37 -25.89 19.61
CA GLY A 504 14.69 -26.07 20.28
C GLY A 504 14.74 -27.30 21.19
N LYS A 505 15.91 -27.60 21.74
CA LYS A 505 16.18 -28.79 22.60
C LYS A 505 15.16 -29.01 23.73
N ASN A 506 14.54 -27.93 24.23
CA ASN A 506 13.51 -27.98 25.30
C ASN A 506 12.11 -27.71 24.75
N GLU A 507 11.89 -27.76 23.41
CA GLU A 507 10.63 -27.47 22.72
C GLU A 507 9.98 -26.09 23.02
N ASN A 508 10.64 -25.25 23.79
CA ASN A 508 10.11 -23.96 24.22
C ASN A 508 10.46 -22.81 23.25
N THR A 509 11.65 -22.84 22.60
CA THR A 509 12.00 -21.93 21.52
C THR A 509 11.49 -22.47 20.20
N ARG A 510 10.81 -21.65 19.41
CA ARG A 510 10.20 -22.05 18.13
C ARG A 510 10.91 -21.35 16.99
N TYR A 511 11.18 -22.13 15.97
CA TYR A 511 11.82 -21.68 14.74
C TYR A 511 10.87 -21.93 13.57
N THR A 512 10.76 -20.94 12.70
CA THR A 512 10.08 -21.06 11.41
C THR A 512 11.08 -20.67 10.35
N LEU A 513 11.56 -21.63 9.58
CA LEU A 513 12.49 -21.43 8.47
C LEU A 513 11.71 -21.54 7.16
N ASN A 514 11.67 -20.46 6.38
CA ASN A 514 11.17 -20.48 5.03
C ASN A 514 12.35 -20.31 4.07
N TYR A 515 12.50 -21.24 3.14
CA TYR A 515 13.53 -21.21 2.13
C TYR A 515 12.98 -21.66 0.79
N GLY A 516 13.51 -21.11 -0.28
CA GLY A 516 13.05 -21.41 -1.61
C GLY A 516 13.91 -20.81 -2.69
N ILE A 517 13.64 -21.24 -3.89
CA ILE A 517 14.30 -20.79 -5.10
C ILE A 517 13.26 -20.51 -6.17
N ARG A 518 13.50 -19.48 -6.94
CA ARG A 518 12.70 -19.14 -8.12
C ARG A 518 13.61 -19.00 -9.33
N MET A 519 13.16 -19.47 -10.47
CA MET A 519 13.79 -19.32 -11.77
C MET A 519 12.81 -18.69 -12.75
N SER A 520 13.29 -17.79 -13.59
CA SER A 520 12.52 -17.20 -14.68
C SER A 520 13.38 -17.09 -15.92
N HIS A 521 12.81 -17.49 -17.07
CA HIS A 521 13.42 -17.33 -18.39
C HIS A 521 12.52 -16.45 -19.25
N TRP A 522 13.07 -15.37 -19.80
CA TRP A 522 12.34 -14.45 -20.66
C TRP A 522 12.86 -14.51 -22.10
N GLY A 523 11.97 -14.90 -23.00
CA GLY A 523 12.31 -15.10 -24.41
C GLY A 523 12.64 -13.83 -25.20
N PHE A 524 12.26 -12.63 -24.70
CA PHE A 524 12.54 -11.36 -25.36
C PHE A 524 14.05 -11.06 -25.44
N ASN A 525 14.73 -11.13 -24.30
CA ASN A 525 16.17 -10.88 -24.18
C ASN A 525 16.99 -12.16 -23.92
N LYS A 526 16.34 -13.33 -23.93
CA LYS A 526 16.93 -14.67 -23.68
C LYS A 526 17.61 -14.78 -22.30
N GLU A 527 17.20 -13.98 -21.33
CA GLU A 527 17.76 -13.98 -20.00
C GLU A 527 17.14 -15.06 -19.13
N THR A 528 17.99 -15.74 -18.36
CA THR A 528 17.58 -16.67 -17.30
C THR A 528 18.08 -16.14 -15.96
N ILE A 529 17.18 -15.96 -15.01
CA ILE A 529 17.49 -15.47 -13.67
C ILE A 529 17.13 -16.54 -12.62
N VAL A 530 17.89 -16.54 -11.53
CA VAL A 530 17.69 -17.46 -10.40
C VAL A 530 17.71 -16.66 -9.10
N SER A 531 16.66 -16.81 -8.30
CA SER A 531 16.38 -16.00 -7.11
C SER A 531 16.25 -16.88 -5.86
N PRO A 532 17.36 -17.22 -5.18
CA PRO A 532 17.31 -17.91 -3.89
C PRO A 532 16.83 -16.95 -2.79
N ARG A 533 16.03 -17.44 -1.86
CA ARG A 533 15.46 -16.68 -0.76
C ARG A 533 15.38 -17.53 0.51
N VAL A 534 15.64 -16.91 1.66
CA VAL A 534 15.54 -17.54 2.97
C VAL A 534 15.02 -16.54 3.99
N SER A 535 14.16 -17.00 4.90
CA SER A 535 13.77 -16.22 6.06
C SER A 535 13.64 -17.12 7.29
N LEU A 536 14.01 -16.59 8.45
CA LEU A 536 14.00 -17.29 9.73
C LEU A 536 13.21 -16.44 10.75
N GLY A 537 12.17 -17.02 11.30
CA GLY A 537 11.44 -16.50 12.45
C GLY A 537 11.78 -17.26 13.71
N ILE A 538 12.05 -16.55 14.80
CA ILE A 538 12.42 -17.14 16.10
C ILE A 538 11.50 -16.57 17.17
N VAL A 539 10.87 -17.45 17.94
CA VAL A 539 10.14 -17.12 19.15
C VAL A 539 10.91 -17.71 20.33
N PRO A 540 11.68 -16.89 21.06
CA PRO A 540 12.55 -17.39 22.12
C PRO A 540 11.74 -17.88 23.33
N ALA A 541 12.24 -18.94 23.99
CA ALA A 541 11.64 -19.52 25.18
C ALA A 541 11.56 -18.55 26.36
N PHE A 542 12.57 -17.69 26.53
CA PHE A 542 12.67 -16.77 27.66
C PHE A 542 11.63 -15.62 27.59
N ASN A 543 11.16 -15.30 26.38
CA ASN A 543 10.12 -14.29 26.19
C ASN A 543 9.26 -14.60 24.96
N THR A 544 8.13 -15.23 25.17
CA THR A 544 7.20 -15.60 24.10
C THR A 544 6.48 -14.40 23.48
N ASN A 545 6.58 -13.21 24.05
CA ASN A 545 6.05 -11.98 23.47
C ASN A 545 6.98 -11.36 22.42
N LEU A 546 8.24 -11.79 22.39
CA LEU A 546 9.23 -11.40 21.41
C LEU A 546 9.18 -12.37 20.20
N THR A 547 9.29 -11.81 19.01
CA THR A 547 9.54 -12.57 17.79
C THR A 547 10.66 -11.89 17.02
N LEU A 548 11.71 -12.61 16.70
CA LEU A 548 12.80 -12.13 15.87
C LEU A 548 12.63 -12.68 14.46
N ARG A 549 12.93 -11.86 13.45
CA ARG A 549 12.79 -12.22 12.03
C ARG A 549 14.03 -11.80 11.28
N PHE A 550 14.55 -12.71 10.46
CA PHE A 550 15.68 -12.46 9.57
C PHE A 550 15.31 -12.90 8.16
N ALA A 551 15.71 -12.15 7.16
CA ALA A 551 15.54 -12.56 5.78
C ALA A 551 16.71 -12.12 4.92
N ALA A 552 17.08 -12.99 3.98
CA ALA A 552 18.05 -12.74 2.95
C ALA A 552 17.55 -13.31 1.62
N GLY A 553 17.78 -12.61 0.51
CA GLY A 553 17.36 -13.14 -0.79
C GLY A 553 17.73 -12.24 -1.95
N LEU A 554 17.80 -12.86 -3.11
CA LEU A 554 17.95 -12.19 -4.39
C LEU A 554 16.59 -12.03 -5.04
N TYR A 555 16.32 -10.82 -5.50
CA TYR A 555 15.09 -10.43 -6.17
C TYR A 555 15.44 -9.80 -7.50
N TYR A 556 14.73 -10.17 -8.56
CA TYR A 556 14.92 -9.62 -9.88
C TYR A 556 13.62 -9.04 -10.39
N GLN A 557 13.74 -8.05 -11.25
CA GLN A 557 12.62 -7.46 -11.97
C GLN A 557 12.99 -7.31 -13.43
N ALA A 558 12.28 -8.02 -14.30
CA ALA A 558 12.41 -7.79 -15.72
C ALA A 558 11.92 -6.38 -16.06
N PRO A 559 12.59 -5.68 -16.99
CA PRO A 559 12.14 -4.37 -17.43
C PRO A 559 10.70 -4.44 -17.97
N PHE A 560 9.88 -3.47 -17.60
CA PHE A 560 8.58 -3.32 -18.21
C PHE A 560 8.69 -2.54 -19.54
N PHE A 561 7.63 -2.53 -20.31
CA PHE A 561 7.67 -2.08 -21.71
C PHE A 561 8.27 -0.66 -21.89
N LYS A 562 7.94 0.31 -21.02
CA LYS A 562 8.47 1.68 -21.13
C LYS A 562 9.98 1.76 -20.83
N GLU A 563 10.52 0.87 -20.00
CA GLU A 563 11.96 0.78 -19.72
C GLU A 563 12.76 0.17 -20.89
N LEU A 564 12.10 -0.57 -21.79
CA LEU A 564 12.76 -1.15 -22.97
C LEU A 564 12.98 -0.15 -24.10
N ARG A 565 12.45 1.06 -23.98
CA ARG A 565 12.50 2.07 -25.05
C ARG A 565 13.89 2.69 -25.12
N ASP A 566 14.62 2.33 -26.18
CA ASP A 566 15.88 2.97 -26.57
C ASP A 566 15.58 4.10 -27.56
N THR A 567 15.96 5.32 -27.20
CA THR A 567 15.63 6.54 -27.94
C THR A 567 16.86 7.08 -28.65
N SER A 568 16.70 7.39 -29.95
CA SER A 568 17.72 8.06 -30.75
C SER A 568 17.13 9.35 -31.34
N THR A 569 17.78 10.48 -31.08
CA THR A 569 17.32 11.79 -31.53
C THR A 569 18.26 12.34 -32.59
N VAL A 570 17.75 12.65 -33.77
CA VAL A 570 18.45 13.29 -34.87
C VAL A 570 17.59 14.44 -35.37
N ASN A 571 18.15 15.66 -35.41
CA ASN A 571 17.45 16.87 -35.89
C ASN A 571 16.08 17.09 -35.20
N ASN A 572 16.01 16.98 -33.86
CA ASN A 572 14.79 17.08 -33.05
C ASN A 572 13.72 15.98 -33.31
N GLU A 573 13.99 14.99 -34.15
CA GLU A 573 13.17 13.84 -34.35
C GLU A 573 13.70 12.66 -33.55
N THR A 574 12.89 12.17 -32.60
CA THR A 574 13.24 11.04 -31.75
C THR A 574 12.54 9.78 -32.27
N SER A 575 13.33 8.80 -32.64
CA SER A 575 12.87 7.46 -32.94
C SER A 575 13.03 6.55 -31.74
N VAL A 576 12.16 5.57 -31.62
CA VAL A 576 12.15 4.63 -30.48
C VAL A 576 12.21 3.21 -31.00
N THR A 577 13.18 2.46 -30.48
CA THR A 577 13.30 1.01 -30.70
C THR A 577 13.27 0.26 -29.35
N LEU A 578 13.05 -1.06 -29.36
CA LEU A 578 13.09 -1.85 -28.14
C LEU A 578 14.50 -2.43 -27.92
N ASN A 579 15.10 -2.11 -26.79
CA ASN A 579 16.41 -2.61 -26.39
C ASN A 579 16.31 -4.07 -25.96
N LYS A 580 16.82 -4.99 -26.79
CA LYS A 580 16.88 -6.43 -26.50
C LYS A 580 18.07 -6.86 -25.63
N LYS A 581 19.01 -5.93 -25.36
CA LYS A 581 20.22 -6.21 -24.56
C LYS A 581 20.02 -5.90 -23.09
N ILE A 582 18.97 -5.16 -22.76
CA ILE A 582 18.65 -4.76 -21.39
C ILE A 582 18.42 -5.99 -20.50
N LYS A 583 19.00 -5.97 -19.32
CA LYS A 583 18.91 -7.06 -18.34
C LYS A 583 17.91 -6.74 -17.23
N SER A 584 17.46 -7.76 -16.55
CA SER A 584 16.66 -7.62 -15.34
C SER A 584 17.42 -6.82 -14.28
N GLN A 585 16.73 -5.88 -13.68
CA GLN A 585 17.20 -5.18 -12.49
C GLN A 585 17.22 -6.17 -11.32
N ARG A 586 18.12 -6.00 -10.36
CA ARG A 586 18.28 -6.92 -9.23
C ARG A 586 18.39 -6.19 -7.90
N SER A 587 17.94 -6.85 -6.84
CA SER A 587 18.08 -6.37 -5.47
C SER A 587 18.44 -7.54 -4.54
N LEU A 588 19.55 -7.42 -3.81
CA LEU A 588 19.88 -8.30 -2.70
C LEU A 588 19.31 -7.70 -1.41
N HIS A 589 18.38 -8.38 -0.78
CA HIS A 589 17.78 -7.96 0.48
C HIS A 589 18.47 -8.61 1.66
N LEU A 590 18.75 -7.82 2.69
CA LEU A 590 19.14 -8.26 4.04
C LEU A 590 18.23 -7.54 5.03
N ILE A 591 17.45 -8.28 5.81
CA ILE A 591 16.45 -7.73 6.71
C ILE A 591 16.59 -8.40 8.08
N ALA A 592 16.60 -7.59 9.14
CA ALA A 592 16.51 -8.03 10.52
C ALA A 592 15.36 -7.30 11.20
N GLY A 593 14.40 -8.03 11.72
CA GLY A 593 13.19 -7.49 12.32
C GLY A 593 12.88 -8.08 13.70
N MET A 594 12.13 -7.35 14.48
CA MET A 594 11.57 -7.80 15.73
C MET A 594 10.13 -7.34 15.91
N ASP A 595 9.30 -8.18 16.52
CA ASP A 595 7.98 -7.82 17.04
C ASP A 595 7.99 -8.04 18.56
N TYR A 596 7.60 -7.04 19.33
CA TYR A 596 7.42 -7.14 20.76
C TYR A 596 5.98 -6.79 21.15
N ARG A 597 5.28 -7.72 21.80
CA ARG A 597 3.91 -7.55 22.28
C ARG A 597 3.92 -7.28 23.78
N PHE A 598 3.19 -6.28 24.19
CA PHE A 598 3.10 -5.87 25.58
C PHE A 598 1.72 -5.29 25.89
N ASN A 599 1.40 -5.16 27.17
CA ASN A 599 0.14 -4.56 27.59
C ASN A 599 0.43 -3.26 28.34
N VAL A 600 -0.35 -2.22 28.01
CA VAL A 600 -0.35 -0.94 28.74
C VAL A 600 -1.76 -0.71 29.26
N SER A 601 -1.92 -0.57 30.56
CA SER A 601 -3.22 -0.39 31.23
C SER A 601 -4.27 -1.44 30.81
N GLY A 602 -3.83 -2.70 30.68
CA GLY A 602 -4.70 -3.82 30.27
C GLY A 602 -5.01 -3.91 28.78
N ARG A 603 -4.44 -3.03 27.93
CA ARG A 603 -4.65 -2.99 26.50
C ARG A 603 -3.46 -3.56 25.74
N PRO A 604 -3.68 -4.31 24.64
CA PRO A 604 -2.61 -4.92 23.88
C PRO A 604 -1.94 -3.92 22.93
N PHE A 605 -0.61 -3.92 22.94
CA PHE A 605 0.24 -3.17 22.03
C PHE A 605 1.27 -4.09 21.36
N LYS A 606 1.68 -3.74 20.16
CA LYS A 606 2.77 -4.38 19.44
C LYS A 606 3.72 -3.33 18.88
N LEU A 607 4.99 -3.43 19.24
CA LEU A 607 6.06 -2.68 18.62
C LEU A 607 6.73 -3.57 17.59
N THR A 608 6.77 -3.13 16.34
CA THR A 608 7.51 -3.75 15.25
C THR A 608 8.68 -2.85 14.89
N GLY A 609 9.87 -3.42 14.79
CA GLY A 609 11.07 -2.73 14.31
C GLY A 609 11.78 -3.57 13.26
N GLU A 610 12.21 -2.95 12.16
CA GLU A 610 12.97 -3.62 11.10
C GLU A 610 14.14 -2.75 10.64
N LEU A 611 15.29 -3.38 10.52
CA LEU A 611 16.47 -2.86 9.86
C LEU A 611 16.60 -3.54 8.52
N TYR A 612 16.89 -2.79 7.46
CA TYR A 612 17.04 -3.35 6.14
C TYR A 612 18.18 -2.73 5.36
N TYR A 613 18.76 -3.55 4.50
CA TYR A 613 19.72 -3.14 3.48
C TYR A 613 19.38 -3.86 2.17
N LYS A 614 19.29 -3.09 1.08
CA LYS A 614 19.10 -3.57 -0.29
C LYS A 614 20.30 -3.13 -1.14
N ALA A 615 21.05 -4.07 -1.71
CA ALA A 615 22.03 -3.76 -2.73
C ALA A 615 21.38 -3.88 -4.10
N LEU A 616 21.35 -2.78 -4.84
CA LEU A 616 20.64 -2.66 -6.12
C LEU A 616 21.65 -2.76 -7.28
N GLY A 617 21.31 -3.51 -8.30
CA GLY A 617 22.17 -3.67 -9.48
C GLY A 617 21.38 -3.67 -10.78
N ASN A 618 22.07 -3.33 -11.87
CA ASN A 618 21.50 -3.24 -13.22
C ASN A 618 20.28 -2.30 -13.26
N LEU A 619 20.27 -1.20 -12.50
CA LEU A 619 19.14 -0.27 -12.50
C LEU A 619 19.02 0.43 -13.85
N VAL A 620 17.78 0.63 -14.29
CA VAL A 620 17.41 1.49 -15.41
C VAL A 620 17.05 2.86 -14.84
N PRO A 621 17.93 3.87 -14.96
CA PRO A 621 17.63 5.20 -14.42
C PRO A 621 16.44 5.84 -15.14
N TYR A 622 15.76 6.72 -14.44
CA TYR A 622 14.73 7.57 -15.01
C TYR A 622 14.79 8.97 -14.43
N SER A 623 14.28 9.92 -15.17
CA SER A 623 14.05 11.29 -14.71
C SER A 623 12.57 11.59 -14.65
N VAL A 624 12.22 12.54 -13.78
CA VAL A 624 10.83 13.04 -13.67
C VAL A 624 10.84 14.50 -14.13
N ASN A 625 10.16 14.76 -15.25
CA ASN A 625 9.98 16.11 -15.78
C ASN A 625 8.51 16.51 -15.60
N ASN A 626 8.24 17.45 -14.70
CA ASN A 626 6.92 17.75 -14.19
C ASN A 626 6.28 16.47 -13.59
N VAL A 627 5.32 15.85 -14.26
CA VAL A 627 4.69 14.57 -13.87
C VAL A 627 5.03 13.42 -14.83
N LYS A 628 5.80 13.68 -15.89
CA LYS A 628 6.18 12.70 -16.90
C LYS A 628 7.47 11.99 -16.50
N VAL A 629 7.43 10.65 -16.45
CA VAL A 629 8.59 9.78 -16.19
C VAL A 629 9.24 9.40 -17.52
N VAL A 630 10.54 9.66 -17.65
CA VAL A 630 11.34 9.34 -18.82
C VAL A 630 12.45 8.38 -18.45
N TYR A 631 12.41 7.16 -18.99
CA TYR A 631 13.40 6.10 -18.75
C TYR A 631 14.57 6.22 -19.73
N TYR A 632 15.77 5.90 -19.26
CA TYR A 632 17.00 5.95 -20.09
C TYR A 632 17.18 4.71 -20.98
N GLY A 633 16.34 3.69 -20.84
CA GLY A 633 16.28 2.53 -21.74
C GLY A 633 17.47 1.57 -21.66
N ASP A 634 18.33 1.69 -20.66
CA ASP A 634 19.50 0.82 -20.47
C ASP A 634 19.89 0.70 -18.98
N ASN A 635 20.64 -0.37 -18.66
CA ASN A 635 21.13 -0.67 -17.30
C ASN A 635 22.39 0.17 -16.98
N LEU A 636 22.21 1.42 -16.62
CA LEU A 636 23.31 2.39 -16.47
C LEU A 636 23.78 2.57 -15.03
N SER A 637 23.09 2.00 -14.04
CA SER A 637 23.30 2.37 -12.64
C SER A 637 23.26 1.16 -11.70
N ASN A 638 23.95 1.30 -10.57
CA ASN A 638 23.84 0.45 -9.39
C ASN A 638 23.53 1.33 -8.18
N GLY A 639 23.07 0.74 -7.09
CA GLY A 639 22.71 1.55 -5.94
C GLY A 639 22.52 0.77 -4.66
N HIS A 640 21.97 1.45 -3.67
CA HIS A 640 21.54 0.82 -2.41
C HIS A 640 20.36 1.55 -1.80
N ALA A 641 19.60 0.84 -0.98
CA ALA A 641 18.60 1.38 -0.09
C ALA A 641 18.81 0.79 1.30
N ALA A 642 18.92 1.63 2.31
CA ALA A 642 19.10 1.22 3.69
C ALA A 642 18.20 2.03 4.61
N GLY A 643 17.70 1.42 5.69
CA GLY A 643 16.84 2.16 6.59
C GLY A 643 16.36 1.38 7.81
N ILE A 644 15.56 2.08 8.60
CA ILE A 644 14.95 1.62 9.84
C ILE A 644 13.46 1.92 9.74
N ASP A 645 12.63 0.90 9.95
CA ASP A 645 11.18 1.01 10.02
C ASP A 645 10.71 0.68 11.44
N LEU A 646 9.91 1.54 12.03
CA LEU A 646 9.30 1.34 13.35
C LEU A 646 7.78 1.49 13.22
N LYS A 647 7.01 0.61 13.86
CA LYS A 647 5.55 0.71 13.95
C LYS A 647 5.10 0.36 15.35
N LEU A 648 4.40 1.27 16.00
CA LEU A 648 3.65 1.03 17.22
C LEU A 648 2.18 0.87 16.85
N TYR A 649 1.67 -0.32 17.03
CA TYR A 649 0.28 -0.70 16.83
C TYR A 649 -0.38 -1.05 18.14
N GLY A 650 -1.65 -0.69 18.34
CA GLY A 650 -2.35 -1.07 19.55
C GLY A 650 -3.76 -0.52 19.67
N GLU A 651 -4.46 -0.97 20.68
CA GLU A 651 -5.74 -0.42 21.11
C GLU A 651 -5.50 0.79 22.01
N PHE A 652 -5.33 1.97 21.42
CA PHE A 652 -5.27 3.22 22.21
C PHE A 652 -6.60 3.46 22.92
N VAL A 653 -7.69 3.01 22.31
CA VAL A 653 -9.02 2.89 22.92
C VAL A 653 -9.56 1.49 22.66
N PRO A 654 -10.30 0.87 23.62
CA PRO A 654 -10.82 -0.49 23.49
C PRO A 654 -11.64 -0.72 22.21
N GLY A 655 -11.27 -1.75 21.45
CA GLY A 655 -11.99 -2.16 20.23
C GLY A 655 -11.59 -1.40 18.97
N THR A 656 -10.56 -0.53 19.00
CA THR A 656 -10.10 0.23 17.84
C THR A 656 -8.67 -0.09 17.49
N ASP A 657 -8.37 -0.10 16.19
CA ASP A 657 -7.04 -0.34 15.65
C ASP A 657 -6.38 1.00 15.29
N SER A 658 -5.30 1.33 15.96
CA SER A 658 -4.55 2.56 15.72
C SER A 658 -3.05 2.25 15.67
N TRP A 659 -2.31 3.01 14.88
CA TRP A 659 -0.86 2.86 14.79
C TRP A 659 -0.16 4.15 14.44
N ILE A 660 1.09 4.20 14.80
CA ILE A 660 2.06 5.22 14.39
C ILE A 660 3.21 4.47 13.73
N SER A 661 3.60 4.88 12.55
CA SER A 661 4.76 4.37 11.82
C SER A 661 5.80 5.46 11.59
N LEU A 662 7.06 5.11 11.73
CA LEU A 662 8.21 5.95 11.44
C LEU A 662 9.15 5.16 10.53
N SER A 663 9.56 5.75 9.44
CA SER A 663 10.57 5.19 8.54
C SER A 663 11.67 6.21 8.34
N LEU A 664 12.92 5.76 8.48
CA LEU A 664 14.12 6.51 8.15
C LEU A 664 14.86 5.74 7.08
N MET A 665 15.16 6.37 5.95
CA MET A 665 15.83 5.69 4.85
C MET A 665 16.84 6.57 4.12
N ASN A 666 17.76 5.92 3.45
CA ASN A 666 18.71 6.52 2.52
C ASN A 666 18.77 5.65 1.28
N THR A 667 18.43 6.22 0.13
CA THR A 667 18.43 5.51 -1.13
C THR A 667 19.26 6.25 -2.14
N ARG A 668 20.28 5.58 -2.68
CA ARG A 668 21.21 6.19 -3.62
C ARG A 668 21.50 5.28 -4.81
N MET A 669 21.72 5.90 -5.94
CA MET A 669 22.25 5.25 -7.14
C MET A 669 23.57 5.88 -7.52
N THR A 670 24.43 5.12 -8.19
CA THR A 670 25.67 5.59 -8.78
C THR A 670 25.51 5.57 -10.29
N LEU A 671 25.61 6.74 -10.91
CA LEU A 671 25.56 6.94 -12.35
C LEU A 671 26.82 7.70 -12.77
N ASN A 672 27.56 7.18 -13.72
CA ASN A 672 28.83 7.78 -14.22
C ASN A 672 29.81 8.13 -13.08
N GLY A 673 29.92 7.27 -12.06
CA GLY A 673 30.78 7.47 -10.90
C GLY A 673 30.28 8.47 -9.85
N LYS A 674 29.14 9.14 -10.08
CA LYS A 674 28.54 10.07 -9.13
C LYS A 674 27.40 9.40 -8.35
N SER A 675 27.40 9.64 -7.03
CA SER A 675 26.32 9.14 -6.16
C SER A 675 25.16 10.15 -6.08
N LEU A 676 23.97 9.70 -6.47
CA LEU A 676 22.77 10.52 -6.57
C LEU A 676 21.66 9.90 -5.71
N PRO A 677 20.73 10.69 -5.14
CA PRO A 677 19.53 10.13 -4.56
C PRO A 677 18.67 9.50 -5.65
N LEU A 678 18.01 8.37 -5.35
CA LEU A 678 16.96 7.84 -6.22
C LEU A 678 15.78 8.83 -6.26
N PRO A 679 15.01 8.91 -7.36
CA PRO A 679 13.82 9.77 -7.41
C PRO A 679 12.79 9.50 -6.32
N THR A 680 12.82 8.31 -5.74
CA THR A 680 11.97 7.86 -4.63
C THR A 680 12.56 8.08 -3.24
N ASP A 681 13.75 8.73 -3.15
CA ASP A 681 14.43 8.95 -1.87
C ASP A 681 13.64 9.91 -0.97
N GLN A 682 13.00 9.36 0.04
CA GLN A 682 12.26 10.08 1.06
C GLN A 682 12.87 9.76 2.42
N ARG A 683 13.84 10.60 2.89
CA ARG A 683 14.72 10.28 4.03
C ARG A 683 13.98 9.94 5.32
N TYR A 684 12.81 10.49 5.52
CA TYR A 684 11.94 10.17 6.65
C TYR A 684 10.47 10.22 6.25
N SER A 685 9.67 9.36 6.88
CA SER A 685 8.21 9.45 6.84
C SER A 685 7.61 9.04 8.18
N VAL A 686 6.62 9.79 8.62
CA VAL A 686 5.82 9.52 9.82
C VAL A 686 4.38 9.47 9.39
N ASN A 687 3.73 8.33 9.63
CA ASN A 687 2.31 8.18 9.39
C ASN A 687 1.62 7.79 10.69
N MET A 688 0.50 8.40 10.97
CA MET A 688 -0.36 8.06 12.08
C MET A 688 -1.76 7.77 11.56
N PHE A 689 -2.29 6.64 11.96
CA PHE A 689 -3.66 6.27 11.74
C PHE A 689 -4.31 6.02 13.09
N PHE A 690 -5.32 6.79 13.40
CA PHE A 690 -6.04 6.71 14.65
C PHE A 690 -7.53 6.59 14.37
N THR A 691 -8.18 5.60 14.95
CA THR A 691 -9.63 5.48 14.94
C THR A 691 -10.15 5.24 16.34
N ASP A 692 -11.26 5.85 16.68
CA ASP A 692 -11.83 5.76 18.00
C ASP A 692 -13.35 5.93 18.01
N TYR A 693 -13.98 5.35 19.02
CA TYR A 693 -15.36 5.66 19.39
C TYR A 693 -15.38 6.73 20.48
N PHE A 694 -16.34 7.64 20.41
CA PHE A 694 -16.51 8.60 21.50
C PHE A 694 -16.82 7.89 22.81
N PRO A 695 -16.28 8.36 23.95
CA PRO A 695 -16.52 7.75 25.24
C PRO A 695 -18.01 7.60 25.55
N GLY A 696 -18.41 6.39 25.96
CA GLY A 696 -19.80 6.07 26.35
C GLY A 696 -20.77 5.80 25.20
N THR A 697 -20.29 5.77 23.94
CA THR A 697 -21.14 5.45 22.79
C THR A 697 -20.40 4.64 21.73
N ASP A 698 -21.08 3.67 21.14
CA ASP A 698 -20.63 2.92 19.97
C ASP A 698 -21.15 3.47 18.64
N ARG A 699 -21.89 4.58 18.70
CA ARG A 699 -22.52 5.21 17.53
C ARG A 699 -21.64 6.23 16.83
N TRP A 700 -20.81 6.95 17.57
CA TRP A 700 -19.90 7.95 17.01
C TRP A 700 -18.49 7.41 16.90
N LYS A 701 -17.96 7.39 15.71
CA LYS A 701 -16.58 6.99 15.41
C LYS A 701 -15.84 8.14 14.78
N MET A 702 -14.64 8.43 15.30
CA MET A 702 -13.70 9.39 14.75
C MET A 702 -12.53 8.66 14.09
N SER A 703 -12.00 9.22 13.02
CA SER A 703 -10.78 8.76 12.38
C SER A 703 -9.87 9.93 12.09
N LEU A 704 -8.58 9.79 12.39
CA LEU A 704 -7.55 10.79 12.13
C LEU A 704 -6.41 10.12 11.36
N LYS A 705 -6.02 10.72 10.25
CA LYS A 705 -4.83 10.35 9.48
C LYS A 705 -3.87 11.53 9.48
N LEU A 706 -2.63 11.28 9.86
CA LEU A 706 -1.54 12.25 9.75
C LEU A 706 -0.45 11.66 8.87
N ALA A 707 0.06 12.43 7.95
CA ALA A 707 1.22 12.10 7.14
C ALA A 707 2.21 13.26 7.16
N PHE A 708 3.46 12.95 7.50
CA PHE A 708 4.57 13.88 7.45
C PHE A 708 5.76 13.17 6.84
N ALA A 709 6.23 13.65 5.70
CA ALA A 709 7.29 12.98 4.97
C ALA A 709 8.25 13.99 4.32
N ASP A 710 9.50 13.59 4.13
CA ASP A 710 10.49 14.40 3.42
C ASP A 710 10.06 14.63 1.96
N GLY A 711 10.47 15.75 1.41
CA GLY A 711 10.24 16.05 0.01
C GLY A 711 11.07 15.13 -0.91
N LEU A 712 10.56 14.81 -2.08
CA LEU A 712 11.28 14.02 -3.08
C LEU A 712 12.39 14.84 -3.76
N PRO A 713 13.47 14.19 -4.20
CA PRO A 713 14.46 14.83 -5.06
C PRO A 713 13.87 15.16 -6.43
N PHE A 714 14.25 16.29 -7.00
CA PHE A 714 13.90 16.68 -8.36
C PHE A 714 15.09 17.40 -9.04
N SER A 715 15.09 17.41 -10.36
CA SER A 715 16.13 18.05 -11.15
C SER A 715 15.54 18.99 -12.18
N ALA A 716 16.31 20.02 -12.58
CA ALA A 716 15.89 20.89 -13.67
C ALA A 716 15.90 20.10 -15.00
N PRO A 717 14.94 20.34 -15.90
CA PRO A 717 14.90 19.69 -17.20
C PRO A 717 16.11 20.09 -18.05
N HIS A 718 16.43 19.28 -19.07
CA HIS A 718 17.54 19.49 -20.01
C HIS A 718 18.94 19.54 -19.39
N ARG A 719 19.09 19.13 -18.13
CA ARG A 719 20.40 18.94 -17.49
C ARG A 719 20.69 17.46 -17.34
N GLN A 720 21.98 17.12 -17.33
CA GLN A 720 22.40 15.78 -17.00
C GLN A 720 21.89 15.44 -15.58
N LEU A 721 21.36 14.23 -15.41
CA LEU A 721 20.83 13.78 -14.13
C LEU A 721 21.84 13.95 -12.98
N GLU A 722 23.12 13.87 -13.29
CA GLU A 722 24.24 14.00 -12.34
C GLU A 722 24.54 15.44 -11.92
N SER A 723 23.95 16.46 -12.54
CA SER A 723 24.44 17.82 -12.35
C SER A 723 23.91 18.51 -11.12
N HIS A 724 22.62 18.42 -10.81
CA HIS A 724 22.02 19.06 -9.64
C HIS A 724 20.72 18.35 -9.24
N SER A 725 20.64 17.96 -7.98
CA SER A 725 19.42 17.45 -7.36
C SER A 725 18.95 18.43 -6.28
N PHE A 726 17.76 18.96 -6.45
CA PHE A 726 17.03 19.73 -5.45
C PHE A 726 16.09 18.82 -4.69
N ARG A 727 15.57 19.29 -3.57
CA ARG A 727 14.56 18.56 -2.81
C ARG A 727 13.33 19.43 -2.62
N ALA A 728 12.16 18.84 -2.91
CA ALA A 728 10.88 19.49 -2.69
C ALA A 728 10.64 19.75 -1.19
N PRO A 729 9.78 20.68 -0.82
CA PRO A 729 9.33 20.85 0.55
C PRO A 729 8.72 19.57 1.11
N ALA A 730 8.81 19.39 2.43
CA ALA A 730 8.22 18.25 3.12
C ALA A 730 6.70 18.18 2.90
N TYR A 731 6.21 16.98 2.59
CA TYR A 731 4.78 16.68 2.49
C TYR A 731 4.16 16.63 3.88
N LYS A 732 3.04 17.33 4.08
CA LYS A 732 2.35 17.44 5.37
C LYS A 732 0.86 17.35 5.13
N ARG A 733 0.17 16.42 5.78
CA ARG A 733 -1.27 16.27 5.62
C ARG A 733 -1.93 15.77 6.90
N ALA A 734 -3.10 16.30 7.19
CA ALA A 734 -3.99 15.81 8.22
C ALA A 734 -5.39 15.68 7.66
N ASP A 735 -5.98 14.50 7.79
CA ASP A 735 -7.36 14.22 7.39
C ASP A 735 -8.13 13.73 8.63
N ILE A 736 -9.30 14.30 8.87
CA ILE A 736 -10.19 13.90 9.96
C ILE A 736 -11.54 13.47 9.41
N GLY A 737 -12.08 12.38 9.94
CA GLY A 737 -13.40 11.88 9.62
C GLY A 737 -14.22 11.61 10.85
N MET A 738 -15.51 11.94 10.80
CA MET A 738 -16.50 11.58 11.82
C MET A 738 -17.60 10.76 11.18
N SER A 739 -17.99 9.68 11.82
CA SER A 739 -19.05 8.78 11.36
C SER A 739 -20.04 8.53 12.46
N TYR A 740 -21.32 8.58 12.12
CA TYR A 740 -22.43 8.28 13.01
C TYR A 740 -23.15 7.03 12.54
N ARG A 741 -23.32 6.05 13.43
CA ARG A 741 -24.09 4.84 13.18
C ARG A 741 -25.57 5.12 13.45
N LEU A 742 -26.32 5.34 12.38
CA LEU A 742 -27.76 5.61 12.43
C LEU A 742 -28.53 4.34 12.83
N LEU A 743 -28.15 3.18 12.27
CA LEU A 743 -28.77 1.90 12.53
C LEU A 743 -27.71 0.88 12.92
N ASN A 744 -28.00 0.11 14.01
CA ASN A 744 -27.23 -1.05 14.42
C ASN A 744 -28.20 -2.21 14.63
N ASN A 745 -28.27 -3.12 13.68
CA ASN A 745 -29.14 -4.30 13.73
C ASN A 745 -28.35 -5.60 13.61
N GLU A 746 -27.19 -5.67 14.27
CA GLU A 746 -26.32 -6.86 14.27
C GLU A 746 -27.01 -8.10 14.84
N ARG A 747 -27.97 -7.91 15.75
CA ARG A 747 -28.77 -8.99 16.37
C ARG A 747 -29.98 -9.43 15.52
N ARG A 748 -30.17 -8.83 14.33
CA ARG A 748 -31.26 -9.14 13.37
C ARG A 748 -32.61 -9.27 14.03
N GLU A 749 -33.09 -8.22 14.67
CA GLU A 749 -34.51 -8.05 14.86
C GLU A 749 -35.17 -7.86 13.49
N LYS A 750 -36.10 -8.66 13.11
CA LYS A 750 -36.66 -8.86 11.76
C LYS A 750 -37.29 -7.64 11.07
N THR A 751 -37.11 -6.44 11.57
CA THR A 751 -37.83 -5.24 11.15
C THR A 751 -37.08 -4.40 10.09
N SER A 752 -35.77 -4.59 9.86
CA SER A 752 -35.01 -3.83 8.88
C SER A 752 -34.21 -4.73 7.94
N PRO A 753 -34.21 -4.46 6.61
CA PRO A 753 -33.38 -5.15 5.68
C PRO A 753 -31.88 -4.80 5.88
N PHE A 754 -31.58 -3.66 6.51
CA PHE A 754 -30.22 -3.20 6.76
C PHE A 754 -29.68 -3.73 8.09
N LYS A 755 -28.42 -4.14 8.05
CA LYS A 755 -27.63 -4.54 9.22
C LYS A 755 -27.02 -3.33 9.90
N ASN A 756 -26.40 -2.45 9.15
CA ASN A 756 -25.83 -1.18 9.63
C ASN A 756 -26.08 -0.06 8.62
N ILE A 757 -26.26 1.15 9.15
CA ILE A 757 -26.27 2.37 8.35
C ILE A 757 -25.32 3.36 9.02
N TRP A 758 -24.32 3.82 8.26
CA TRP A 758 -23.36 4.82 8.71
C TRP A 758 -23.45 6.08 7.85
N LEU A 759 -23.47 7.22 8.50
CA LEU A 759 -23.31 8.54 7.88
C LEU A 759 -21.98 9.14 8.33
N GLY A 760 -21.22 9.72 7.42
CA GLY A 760 -19.90 10.26 7.73
C GLY A 760 -19.64 11.61 7.05
N VAL A 761 -18.82 12.41 7.71
CA VAL A 761 -18.26 13.65 7.17
C VAL A 761 -16.76 13.61 7.37
N ASP A 762 -16.03 13.86 6.30
CA ASP A 762 -14.57 13.91 6.30
C ASP A 762 -14.10 15.31 5.93
N CYS A 763 -13.09 15.81 6.62
CA CYS A 763 -12.33 16.99 6.23
C CYS A 763 -10.94 16.54 5.79
N LEU A 764 -10.69 16.61 4.51
CA LEU A 764 -9.41 16.26 3.89
C LEU A 764 -8.51 17.51 3.87
N ASN A 765 -7.21 17.32 4.14
CA ASN A 765 -6.23 18.39 4.27
C ASN A 765 -6.72 19.50 5.23
N LEU A 766 -6.99 19.11 6.47
CA LEU A 766 -7.60 19.95 7.53
C LEU A 766 -6.95 21.33 7.67
N PHE A 767 -5.64 21.41 7.54
CA PHE A 767 -4.87 22.64 7.70
C PHE A 767 -4.74 23.45 6.40
N GLY A 768 -5.22 22.93 5.25
CA GLY A 768 -5.12 23.60 3.95
C GLY A 768 -3.67 23.82 3.49
N ILE A 769 -2.78 22.85 3.76
CA ILE A 769 -1.38 22.94 3.41
C ILE A 769 -1.20 22.70 1.91
N ASN A 770 -0.49 23.60 1.24
CA ASN A 770 -0.15 23.49 -0.17
C ASN A 770 1.06 22.56 -0.34
N ASN A 771 0.80 21.26 -0.53
CA ASN A 771 1.82 20.26 -0.80
C ASN A 771 2.21 20.32 -2.29
N VAL A 772 3.51 20.30 -2.57
CA VAL A 772 4.02 20.34 -3.94
C VAL A 772 3.97 18.93 -4.54
N ASN A 773 3.29 18.78 -5.68
CA ASN A 773 3.28 17.56 -6.48
C ASN A 773 4.44 17.48 -7.46
N SER A 774 4.68 18.58 -8.17
CA SER A 774 5.70 18.69 -9.21
C SER A 774 6.08 20.15 -9.45
N TYR A 775 7.07 20.38 -10.31
CA TYR A 775 7.46 21.71 -10.73
C TYR A 775 7.35 21.86 -12.23
N PHE A 776 6.80 22.99 -12.65
CA PHE A 776 6.85 23.47 -14.02
C PHE A 776 8.01 24.44 -14.15
N TRP A 777 8.92 24.18 -15.09
CA TRP A 777 10.12 25.00 -15.26
C TRP A 777 9.94 26.03 -16.35
N ILE A 778 10.29 27.26 -16.03
CA ILE A 778 10.28 28.38 -16.94
C ILE A 778 11.60 29.14 -16.87
N THR A 779 11.92 29.86 -17.92
CA THR A 779 13.13 30.67 -18.01
C THR A 779 12.75 32.13 -18.32
N ASP A 780 13.38 33.09 -17.68
CA ASP A 780 13.19 34.49 -17.98
C ASP A 780 14.05 34.94 -19.17
N VAL A 781 13.88 36.20 -19.56
CA VAL A 781 14.65 36.82 -20.67
C VAL A 781 16.15 36.87 -20.42
N THR A 782 16.59 36.69 -19.18
CA THR A 782 18.03 36.62 -18.80
C THR A 782 18.56 35.19 -18.72
N ASN A 783 17.80 34.21 -19.17
CA ASN A 783 18.08 32.78 -19.05
C ASN A 783 18.12 32.23 -17.60
N GLN A 784 17.55 32.94 -16.65
CA GLN A 784 17.42 32.44 -15.30
C GLN A 784 16.20 31.49 -15.21
N GLN A 785 16.42 30.27 -14.68
CA GLN A 785 15.39 29.24 -14.56
C GLN A 785 14.63 29.35 -13.24
N TYR A 786 13.31 29.19 -13.31
CA TYR A 786 12.43 29.17 -12.15
C TYR A 786 11.63 27.89 -12.11
N ALA A 787 11.54 27.29 -10.91
CA ALA A 787 10.68 26.14 -10.63
C ALA A 787 9.33 26.65 -10.11
N VAL A 788 8.31 26.65 -10.93
CA VAL A 788 6.93 27.01 -10.54
C VAL A 788 6.26 25.80 -9.92
N PRO A 789 5.85 25.84 -8.63
CA PRO A 789 5.26 24.70 -7.98
C PRO A 789 3.86 24.41 -8.56
N ASN A 790 3.56 23.14 -8.65
CA ASN A 790 2.24 22.60 -8.94
C ASN A 790 1.75 21.89 -7.67
N TYR A 791 0.71 22.43 -7.05
CA TYR A 791 0.23 21.96 -5.74
C TYR A 791 -0.82 20.86 -5.86
N LEU A 792 -0.85 19.99 -4.84
CA LEU A 792 -1.89 19.00 -4.61
C LEU A 792 -3.17 19.64 -4.05
N THR A 793 -4.13 18.80 -3.64
CA THR A 793 -5.46 19.26 -3.24
C THR A 793 -5.45 20.15 -2.00
N GLY A 794 -6.23 21.21 -2.03
CA GLY A 794 -6.52 22.05 -0.88
C GLY A 794 -7.45 21.38 0.13
N ARG A 795 -8.01 22.15 1.07
CA ARG A 795 -8.99 21.64 2.04
C ARG A 795 -10.30 21.27 1.35
N LEU A 796 -10.83 20.09 1.68
CA LEU A 796 -12.07 19.57 1.13
C LEU A 796 -12.93 18.92 2.19
N ILE A 797 -14.25 19.05 2.05
CA ILE A 797 -15.22 18.34 2.87
C ILE A 797 -15.88 17.26 2.00
N ASN A 798 -15.86 16.03 2.48
CA ASN A 798 -16.52 14.89 1.84
C ASN A 798 -17.63 14.36 2.75
N VAL A 799 -18.80 14.11 2.18
CA VAL A 799 -19.91 13.48 2.88
C VAL A 799 -20.10 12.08 2.33
N ARG A 800 -20.34 11.12 3.21
CA ARG A 800 -20.49 9.71 2.83
C ARG A 800 -21.61 9.04 3.60
N ALA A 801 -22.20 8.03 2.94
CA ALA A 801 -23.17 7.13 3.52
C ALA A 801 -22.81 5.69 3.17
N LEU A 802 -22.91 4.77 4.12
CA LEU A 802 -22.67 3.35 3.96
C LEU A 802 -23.86 2.57 4.51
N PHE A 803 -24.43 1.72 3.67
CA PHE A 803 -25.53 0.82 3.99
C PHE A 803 -25.03 -0.62 3.88
N GLU A 804 -25.20 -1.42 4.92
CA GLU A 804 -24.86 -2.84 4.97
C GLU A 804 -26.11 -3.68 5.20
N PHE A 805 -26.27 -4.81 4.48
CA PHE A 805 -27.43 -5.71 4.59
C PHE A 805 -27.04 -7.19 4.45
#